data_e9616a965da17199e53ac96a6a5544c0
#
_entry.id   e9616a965da17199e53ac96a6a5544c0
#
_cell.length_a   1.000
_cell.length_b   1.000
_cell.length_c   1.000
_cell.angle_alpha   90.00
_cell.angle_beta   90.00
_cell.angle_gamma   90.00
#
_symmetry.space_group_name_H-M   'P 1'
#
loop_
_entity.id
_entity.type
_entity.pdbx_description
1 polymer ?
#
loop_
_entity_poly.entity_id
_entity_poly.type
_entity_poly.pdbx_seq_one_letter_code
_entity_poly.pdbx_strand_id
1 'polypeptide(L)'
;MAALEPLDVKHESLAELTAWHAARGVDLAGKRAAILHHTGTDPALRALALSAEPDVEADGVRLALAPNPCRGAIAYNTSMAPIDDLVAVRELAHGAVAFVASCAYYTADRVSANDVIPLLRHTDATDAAYPVWTDAARQLRSMLAVARQDVYDDTVARLAAFRGGLLRQRIVTSYLVPARPEWAAANLDDLPNDHWGSPELLFYSMATVEQLSRWHMTSLGQFITAFDAAGEDVVPLLFRQLDRSRWAPDVRHDVLEVLTRIPADAAFAGLLHRMDLPAVPGGVRAAADRFPARAARLLGTHRDGDFIDVLLLRQVRRHPEVPEARLFTRRPEAPPEAVPPLLASPPWRREPPARVTTVPDAVEPRIVWQDGEQERWAYDWQAFRSEEMRVHLPLAEKGVAPPEFYIRAPDGIVRPLLARWQAESASFYLEKPQVVVAKYELAALAPFLRLARKKPVVGAPLLMPYLAVEVAELMAAWLTRSRQFRPVAREWFTRHGAGAAALLIPVALGAARAEAATAALALSRLDADDVRAAAKDLGCVEAVETLLSRDPLDFVPAKIPAVPKWADPGLLPQVLLAGGEYALPAEPTAALLRMIAMSQLDAPYEGLRVIADRCDPASLSAFVWSLYRLWEAEDRPSKDVWAMNALGYFGDDTVADRLAPRVRAWPSEGAAPRAKRGADVLAVMNTERALGHLSALARNAKSGPLRSHAAAALDRVAADRGLLPEQLDDLLAPDLGLDGDQVEYRNVSYAVDLVDTRELVLRDPSGARLSALPKAANDEEKAAVSAWNSLRRKAKPMIADQIARLEEAMVVQRRWSGGDFRSRIVAHPLLGRFARGLLWALDDRTAAVDALGDPVDPDGGLIGDGTWVRLAHPAVDDFTPWATWLAQRGEQPFIQAGREVFTGEDPSVYWQRTVAAAKLFGLVRRGWQWAPSGHRAVRHQLFRPFGPEGRVALTIDPGTSAVADPKAEPEQTITEITFESAAGELGVFSDLPVVTRSELIRSLRCLD
;
A
#
# COMPACT_ATOMS: atom_id res chain seq x y z
N MET A 1 18.89 31.28 -10.89
CA MET A 1 17.77 30.64 -11.60
C MET A 1 18.06 30.76 -13.10
N ALA A 2 18.03 29.66 -13.83
CA ALA A 2 17.93 29.78 -15.28
C ALA A 2 16.61 30.50 -15.56
N ALA A 3 16.65 31.55 -16.35
CA ALA A 3 15.46 32.24 -16.83
C ALA A 3 14.49 31.15 -17.33
N LEU A 4 13.25 31.21 -16.91
CA LEU A 4 12.19 30.45 -17.56
C LEU A 4 12.27 30.86 -19.05
N GLU A 5 12.45 29.89 -19.95
CA GLU A 5 12.32 30.15 -21.36
C GLU A 5 10.98 30.87 -21.53
N PRO A 6 10.98 32.03 -22.24
CA PRO A 6 9.72 32.71 -22.58
C PRO A 6 8.87 31.64 -23.26
N LEU A 7 7.66 31.44 -22.77
CA LEU A 7 6.65 30.67 -23.50
C LEU A 7 6.61 31.29 -24.90
N ASP A 8 6.97 30.50 -25.89
CA ASP A 8 6.91 30.87 -27.29
C ASP A 8 5.41 30.96 -27.66
N VAL A 9 4.79 32.09 -27.27
CA VAL A 9 3.41 32.39 -27.62
C VAL A 9 3.45 32.73 -29.09
N LYS A 10 3.04 31.81 -29.95
CA LYS A 10 2.82 32.09 -31.35
C LYS A 10 1.79 33.22 -31.45
N HIS A 11 2.27 34.38 -31.85
CA HIS A 11 1.44 35.53 -32.13
C HIS A 11 0.70 35.29 -33.46
N GLU A 12 -0.55 34.83 -33.34
CA GLU A 12 -1.42 34.70 -34.52
C GLU A 12 -2.12 36.03 -34.77
N SER A 13 -1.85 36.63 -35.91
CA SER A 13 -2.55 37.86 -36.36
C SER A 13 -4.04 37.57 -36.61
N LEU A 14 -4.85 38.64 -36.63
CA LEU A 14 -6.28 38.53 -37.00
C LEU A 14 -6.47 37.87 -38.37
N ALA A 15 -5.55 38.13 -39.31
CA ALA A 15 -5.56 37.52 -40.63
C ALA A 15 -5.30 36.00 -40.57
N GLU A 16 -4.34 35.55 -39.79
CA GLU A 16 -4.03 34.11 -39.57
C GLU A 16 -5.18 33.39 -38.89
N LEU A 17 -5.75 33.97 -37.84
CA LEU A 17 -6.93 33.44 -37.18
C LEU A 17 -8.13 33.33 -38.10
N THR A 18 -8.37 34.35 -38.91
CA THR A 18 -9.46 34.35 -39.90
C THR A 18 -9.25 33.26 -40.94
N ALA A 19 -8.02 33.13 -41.47
CA ALA A 19 -7.66 32.06 -42.40
C ALA A 19 -7.79 30.66 -41.79
N TRP A 20 -7.39 30.47 -40.53
CA TRP A 20 -7.52 29.22 -39.79
C TRP A 20 -8.98 28.79 -39.62
N HIS A 21 -9.88 29.77 -39.31
CA HIS A 21 -11.32 29.50 -39.22
C HIS A 21 -11.94 29.19 -40.55
N ALA A 22 -11.58 29.95 -41.58
CA ALA A 22 -12.08 29.73 -42.96
C ALA A 22 -11.68 28.34 -43.48
N ALA A 23 -10.44 27.88 -43.22
CA ALA A 23 -9.98 26.55 -43.58
C ALA A 23 -10.79 25.41 -42.92
N ARG A 24 -11.51 25.69 -41.84
CA ARG A 24 -12.39 24.76 -41.12
C ARG A 24 -13.87 24.98 -41.39
N GLY A 25 -14.22 25.78 -42.37
CA GLY A 25 -15.62 26.04 -42.72
C GLY A 25 -16.38 26.91 -41.73
N VAL A 26 -15.70 27.66 -40.87
CA VAL A 26 -16.32 28.58 -39.91
C VAL A 26 -16.52 29.95 -40.52
N ASP A 27 -17.74 30.36 -40.76
CA ASP A 27 -18.11 31.68 -41.19
C ASP A 27 -18.11 32.69 -40.03
N LEU A 28 -16.95 33.30 -39.79
CA LEU A 28 -16.81 34.32 -38.74
C LEU A 28 -17.57 35.62 -39.05
N ALA A 29 -17.65 36.01 -40.32
CA ALA A 29 -18.34 37.23 -40.73
C ALA A 29 -19.85 37.09 -40.53
N GLY A 30 -20.41 35.95 -40.93
CA GLY A 30 -21.82 35.65 -40.69
C GLY A 30 -22.15 35.56 -39.20
N LYS A 31 -21.28 34.94 -38.36
CA LYS A 31 -21.48 34.90 -36.92
C LYS A 31 -21.43 36.28 -36.26
N ARG A 32 -20.48 37.12 -36.61
CA ARG A 32 -20.42 38.53 -36.14
C ARG A 32 -21.66 39.31 -36.54
N ALA A 33 -22.11 39.17 -37.77
CA ALA A 33 -23.34 39.78 -38.24
C ALA A 33 -24.57 39.29 -37.46
N ALA A 34 -24.66 38.00 -37.22
CA ALA A 34 -25.73 37.41 -36.40
C ALA A 34 -25.78 38.00 -34.98
N ILE A 35 -24.63 38.15 -34.31
CA ILE A 35 -24.54 38.76 -32.99
C ILE A 35 -24.99 40.23 -33.03
N LEU A 36 -24.47 41.01 -33.97
CA LEU A 36 -24.76 42.43 -34.08
C LEU A 36 -26.23 42.71 -34.45
N HIS A 37 -26.86 41.85 -35.24
CA HIS A 37 -28.25 41.99 -35.65
C HIS A 37 -29.26 41.31 -34.70
N HIS A 38 -28.82 40.56 -33.71
CA HIS A 38 -29.69 39.91 -32.75
C HIS A 38 -30.47 40.94 -31.91
N THR A 39 -31.77 40.77 -31.72
CA THR A 39 -32.64 41.69 -30.98
C THR A 39 -32.26 41.87 -29.51
N GLY A 40 -31.54 40.90 -28.94
CA GLY A 40 -31.06 40.93 -27.53
C GLY A 40 -29.70 41.63 -27.37
N THR A 41 -28.98 41.98 -28.45
CA THR A 41 -27.73 42.73 -28.40
C THR A 41 -28.03 44.19 -28.08
N ASP A 42 -27.27 44.78 -27.15
CA ASP A 42 -27.42 46.18 -26.73
C ASP A 42 -27.24 47.10 -27.95
N PRO A 43 -28.22 47.99 -28.24
CA PRO A 43 -28.18 48.87 -29.38
C PRO A 43 -27.02 49.87 -29.35
N ALA A 44 -26.60 50.33 -28.17
CA ALA A 44 -25.44 51.24 -28.04
C ALA A 44 -24.14 50.55 -28.37
N LEU A 45 -23.95 49.32 -27.87
CA LEU A 45 -22.76 48.49 -28.16
C LEU A 45 -22.70 48.10 -29.65
N ARG A 46 -23.85 47.87 -30.28
CA ARG A 46 -23.93 47.67 -31.74
C ARG A 46 -23.45 48.88 -32.49
N ALA A 47 -23.86 50.09 -32.13
CA ALA A 47 -23.45 51.34 -32.74
C ALA A 47 -21.94 51.54 -32.62
N LEU A 48 -21.37 51.31 -31.44
CA LEU A 48 -19.93 51.34 -31.19
C LEU A 48 -19.14 50.32 -32.03
N ALA A 49 -19.59 49.11 -32.13
CA ALA A 49 -18.93 48.04 -32.92
C ALA A 49 -18.89 48.38 -34.42
N LEU A 50 -19.86 49.12 -34.92
CA LEU A 50 -20.02 49.55 -36.33
C LEU A 50 -19.37 50.92 -36.61
N SER A 51 -18.96 51.67 -35.57
CA SER A 51 -18.31 52.99 -35.74
C SER A 51 -16.97 52.83 -36.49
N ALA A 52 -16.70 53.77 -37.43
CA ALA A 52 -15.45 53.86 -38.14
C ALA A 52 -14.41 54.75 -37.42
N GLU A 53 -14.82 55.48 -36.40
CA GLU A 53 -13.98 56.41 -35.66
C GLU A 53 -13.03 55.70 -34.69
N PRO A 54 -11.79 56.23 -34.50
CA PRO A 54 -10.78 55.72 -33.57
C PRO A 54 -11.15 56.10 -32.15
N ASP A 55 -12.07 55.35 -31.56
CA ASP A 55 -12.52 55.51 -30.20
C ASP A 55 -12.15 54.29 -29.37
N VAL A 56 -11.73 54.51 -28.10
CA VAL A 56 -11.26 53.46 -27.20
C VAL A 56 -12.43 52.50 -26.88
N GLU A 57 -13.64 53.01 -26.66
CA GLU A 57 -14.81 52.16 -26.37
C GLU A 57 -15.21 51.33 -27.60
N ALA A 58 -15.22 51.91 -28.78
CA ALA A 58 -15.49 51.22 -30.02
C ALA A 58 -14.48 50.12 -30.34
N ASP A 59 -13.20 50.36 -30.11
CA ASP A 59 -12.15 49.36 -30.26
C ASP A 59 -12.25 48.28 -29.14
N GLY A 60 -12.65 48.64 -27.93
CA GLY A 60 -12.93 47.69 -26.86
C GLY A 60 -14.09 46.73 -27.19
N VAL A 61 -15.18 47.25 -27.76
CA VAL A 61 -16.32 46.41 -28.23
C VAL A 61 -15.90 45.52 -29.39
N ARG A 62 -15.05 46.00 -30.32
CA ARG A 62 -14.51 45.19 -31.44
C ARG A 62 -13.59 44.04 -30.91
N LEU A 63 -12.78 44.31 -29.92
CA LEU A 63 -11.98 43.26 -29.23
C LEU A 63 -12.86 42.22 -28.56
N ALA A 64 -13.94 42.60 -27.91
CA ALA A 64 -14.89 41.67 -27.31
C ALA A 64 -15.59 40.78 -28.37
N LEU A 65 -15.64 41.18 -29.62
CA LEU A 65 -16.16 40.42 -30.76
C LEU A 65 -15.07 39.68 -31.56
N ALA A 66 -13.83 39.66 -31.09
CA ALA A 66 -12.74 38.99 -31.78
C ALA A 66 -12.91 37.46 -31.79
N PRO A 67 -12.42 36.78 -32.85
CA PRO A 67 -12.58 35.31 -32.97
C PRO A 67 -11.75 34.56 -31.97
N ASN A 68 -12.31 33.41 -31.52
CA ASN A 68 -11.64 32.43 -30.63
C ASN A 68 -11.09 31.25 -31.45
N PRO A 69 -9.76 30.97 -31.47
CA PRO A 69 -9.19 29.88 -32.26
C PRO A 69 -9.58 28.48 -31.77
N CYS A 70 -9.98 28.30 -30.48
CA CYS A 70 -10.12 26.96 -29.93
C CYS A 70 -11.48 26.28 -30.13
N ARG A 71 -12.57 26.99 -30.51
CA ARG A 71 -13.91 26.36 -30.53
C ARG A 71 -14.86 26.76 -31.67
N GLY A 72 -14.41 27.48 -32.68
CA GLY A 72 -15.32 27.92 -33.79
C GLY A 72 -16.45 28.84 -33.33
N ALA A 73 -16.37 29.38 -32.12
CA ALA A 73 -17.29 30.33 -31.55
C ALA A 73 -16.66 31.71 -31.48
N ILE A 74 -17.46 32.77 -31.67
CA ILE A 74 -17.03 34.13 -31.37
C ILE A 74 -17.09 34.29 -29.86
N ALA A 75 -15.95 34.58 -29.27
CA ALA A 75 -15.72 34.93 -27.88
C ALA A 75 -16.34 34.05 -26.77
N TYR A 76 -15.68 33.00 -26.39
CA TYR A 76 -15.46 32.68 -24.97
C TYR A 76 -14.03 33.07 -24.61
N ASN A 77 -13.85 34.07 -23.94
CA ASN A 77 -12.84 34.66 -23.07
C ASN A 77 -11.49 33.92 -22.83
N THR A 78 -10.98 33.06 -23.71
CA THR A 78 -9.80 32.24 -23.43
C THR A 78 -8.72 32.24 -24.50
N SER A 79 -8.84 33.05 -25.53
CA SER A 79 -7.80 33.08 -26.55
C SER A 79 -7.55 34.49 -27.11
N MET A 80 -6.42 34.64 -27.74
CA MET A 80 -5.78 35.86 -28.15
C MET A 80 -6.70 36.86 -28.79
N ALA A 81 -6.90 38.00 -28.11
CA ALA A 81 -7.36 39.20 -28.81
C ALA A 81 -6.26 39.64 -29.81
N PRO A 82 -6.58 40.14 -30.96
CA PRO A 82 -5.60 40.63 -31.95
C PRO A 82 -4.98 41.95 -31.47
N ILE A 83 -4.23 41.90 -30.38
CA ILE A 83 -3.63 43.04 -29.70
C ILE A 83 -2.51 43.64 -30.55
N ASP A 84 -1.72 42.80 -31.19
CA ASP A 84 -0.62 43.27 -32.04
C ASP A 84 -1.14 44.16 -33.20
N ASP A 85 -2.22 43.71 -33.83
CA ASP A 85 -2.83 44.49 -34.94
C ASP A 85 -3.36 45.84 -34.42
N LEU A 86 -4.00 45.82 -33.21
CA LEU A 86 -4.52 47.06 -32.63
C LEU A 86 -3.39 48.01 -32.19
N VAL A 87 -2.35 47.49 -31.54
CA VAL A 87 -1.19 48.29 -31.10
C VAL A 87 -0.43 48.84 -32.30
N ALA A 88 -0.28 48.06 -33.38
CA ALA A 88 0.36 48.50 -34.59
C ALA A 88 -0.37 49.69 -35.29
N VAL A 89 -1.72 49.73 -35.18
CA VAL A 89 -2.56 50.76 -35.79
C VAL A 89 -2.82 51.95 -34.86
N ARG A 90 -2.91 51.71 -33.54
CA ARG A 90 -3.40 52.70 -32.54
C ARG A 90 -2.40 53.07 -31.46
N GLU A 91 -1.20 52.54 -31.46
CA GLU A 91 -0.17 52.68 -30.42
C GLU A 91 -0.47 51.90 -29.14
N LEU A 92 0.57 51.62 -28.34
CA LEU A 92 0.51 50.75 -27.15
C LEU A 92 -0.43 51.25 -26.07
N ALA A 93 -0.41 52.55 -25.76
CA ALA A 93 -1.27 53.14 -24.72
C ALA A 93 -2.75 53.00 -25.09
N HIS A 94 -3.12 53.27 -26.34
CA HIS A 94 -4.51 53.08 -26.83
C HIS A 94 -4.90 51.60 -26.81
N GLY A 95 -4.04 50.69 -27.26
CA GLY A 95 -4.30 49.26 -27.28
C GLY A 95 -4.53 48.69 -25.86
N ALA A 96 -3.73 49.11 -24.90
CA ALA A 96 -3.91 48.70 -23.47
C ALA A 96 -5.22 49.21 -22.89
N VAL A 97 -5.60 50.44 -23.15
CA VAL A 97 -6.83 51.05 -22.65
C VAL A 97 -8.07 50.42 -23.31
N ALA A 98 -8.05 50.19 -24.63
CA ALA A 98 -9.12 49.47 -25.32
C ALA A 98 -9.28 48.04 -24.85
N PHE A 99 -8.19 47.36 -24.54
CA PHE A 99 -8.25 46.05 -23.96
C PHE A 99 -8.93 46.01 -22.57
N VAL A 100 -8.60 46.98 -21.72
CA VAL A 100 -9.26 47.10 -20.40
C VAL A 100 -10.74 47.48 -20.57
N ALA A 101 -11.06 48.37 -21.53
CA ALA A 101 -12.45 48.70 -21.87
C ALA A 101 -13.22 47.47 -22.35
N SER A 102 -12.62 46.57 -23.15
CA SER A 102 -13.24 45.34 -23.62
C SER A 102 -13.69 44.42 -22.51
N CYS A 103 -13.07 44.51 -21.34
CA CYS A 103 -13.44 43.72 -20.15
C CYS A 103 -14.82 44.11 -19.59
N ALA A 104 -15.42 45.21 -20.01
CA ALA A 104 -16.79 45.56 -19.63
C ALA A 104 -17.87 44.85 -20.45
N TYR A 105 -17.45 44.13 -21.50
CA TYR A 105 -18.38 43.51 -22.44
C TYR A 105 -18.16 42.01 -22.52
N TYR A 106 -19.22 41.27 -22.83
CA TYR A 106 -19.15 39.84 -23.07
C TYR A 106 -20.21 39.39 -24.08
N THR A 107 -19.95 38.29 -24.76
CA THR A 107 -20.94 37.61 -25.58
C THR A 107 -21.53 36.47 -24.72
N ALA A 108 -22.83 36.56 -24.41
CA ALA A 108 -23.50 35.49 -23.63
C ALA A 108 -24.13 34.50 -24.60
N ASP A 109 -23.92 33.21 -24.35
CA ASP A 109 -24.68 32.16 -25.02
C ASP A 109 -26.01 31.94 -24.26
N ARG A 110 -27.10 32.12 -24.96
CA ARG A 110 -28.40 31.67 -24.47
C ARG A 110 -28.59 30.23 -24.94
N VAL A 111 -28.51 29.30 -24.04
CA VAL A 111 -28.81 27.89 -24.33
C VAL A 111 -30.33 27.74 -24.42
N SER A 112 -30.87 27.72 -25.63
CA SER A 112 -32.12 27.01 -25.89
C SER A 112 -31.75 25.59 -26.35
N ALA A 113 -32.64 24.64 -26.17
CA ALA A 113 -32.34 23.21 -26.32
C ALA A 113 -31.69 22.80 -27.67
N ASN A 114 -31.66 23.69 -28.68
CA ASN A 114 -31.14 23.36 -30.01
C ASN A 114 -30.26 24.45 -30.67
N ASP A 115 -30.18 25.67 -30.12
CA ASP A 115 -29.38 26.74 -30.73
C ASP A 115 -28.72 27.63 -29.68
N VAL A 116 -27.39 27.79 -29.79
CA VAL A 116 -26.60 28.73 -29.01
C VAL A 116 -26.49 30.05 -29.82
N ILE A 117 -27.19 31.10 -29.41
CA ILE A 117 -27.10 32.43 -30.04
C ILE A 117 -26.32 33.36 -29.07
N PRO A 118 -25.09 33.75 -29.41
CA PRO A 118 -24.33 34.66 -28.57
C PRO A 118 -24.89 36.09 -28.68
N LEU A 119 -24.98 36.74 -27.51
CA LEU A 119 -25.46 38.14 -27.40
C LEU A 119 -24.35 39.03 -26.85
N LEU A 120 -24.14 40.20 -27.42
CA LEU A 120 -23.23 41.18 -26.86
C LEU A 120 -23.93 42.03 -25.80
N ARG A 121 -23.40 42.03 -24.57
CA ARG A 121 -23.93 42.73 -23.41
C ARG A 121 -22.85 43.33 -22.53
N HIS A 122 -23.24 44.28 -21.68
CA HIS A 122 -22.40 44.72 -20.59
C HIS A 122 -22.21 43.62 -19.53
N THR A 123 -21.01 43.53 -18.96
CA THR A 123 -20.71 42.65 -17.85
C THR A 123 -21.41 43.20 -16.59
N ASP A 124 -22.14 42.36 -15.83
CA ASP A 124 -22.69 42.75 -14.57
C ASP A 124 -21.60 42.93 -13.50
N ALA A 125 -21.83 43.82 -12.54
CA ALA A 125 -20.85 44.17 -11.51
C ALA A 125 -20.39 42.99 -10.64
N THR A 126 -21.20 41.91 -10.58
CA THR A 126 -20.97 40.70 -9.79
C THR A 126 -20.15 39.64 -10.54
N ASP A 127 -19.89 39.82 -11.83
CA ASP A 127 -19.25 38.82 -12.70
C ASP A 127 -17.72 38.90 -12.66
N ALA A 128 -17.13 38.65 -11.50
CA ALA A 128 -15.68 38.47 -11.35
C ALA A 128 -15.18 37.13 -11.95
N ALA A 129 -16.11 36.22 -12.30
CA ALA A 129 -15.83 34.82 -12.60
C ALA A 129 -15.53 34.52 -14.09
N TYR A 130 -15.73 35.47 -15.00
CA TYR A 130 -15.43 35.20 -16.41
C TYR A 130 -13.95 35.36 -16.72
N PRO A 131 -13.31 34.36 -17.39
CA PRO A 131 -11.90 34.46 -17.74
C PRO A 131 -11.67 35.66 -18.69
N VAL A 132 -10.73 36.51 -18.35
CA VAL A 132 -10.18 37.53 -19.22
C VAL A 132 -9.23 36.87 -20.23
N TRP A 133 -9.03 37.46 -21.40
CA TRP A 133 -8.03 37.04 -22.37
C TRP A 133 -6.61 37.12 -21.78
N THR A 134 -6.22 36.04 -21.07
CA THR A 134 -4.96 36.00 -20.32
C THR A 134 -3.74 36.14 -21.20
N ASP A 135 -3.77 35.63 -22.42
CA ASP A 135 -2.64 35.71 -23.35
C ASP A 135 -2.49 37.13 -23.91
N ALA A 136 -3.59 37.79 -24.24
CA ALA A 136 -3.56 39.20 -24.65
C ALA A 136 -3.07 40.14 -23.53
N ALA A 137 -3.51 39.87 -22.29
CA ALA A 137 -3.02 40.58 -21.11
C ALA A 137 -1.51 40.38 -20.90
N ARG A 138 -1.03 39.13 -21.04
CA ARG A 138 0.41 38.80 -20.94
C ARG A 138 1.22 39.52 -22.01
N GLN A 139 0.73 39.53 -23.25
CA GLN A 139 1.36 40.20 -24.36
C GLN A 139 1.47 41.71 -24.12
N LEU A 140 0.38 42.38 -23.75
CA LEU A 140 0.39 43.81 -23.39
C LEU A 140 1.33 44.11 -22.24
N ARG A 141 1.33 43.28 -21.18
CA ARG A 141 2.27 43.42 -20.07
C ARG A 141 3.73 43.33 -20.54
N SER A 142 4.02 42.38 -21.43
CA SER A 142 5.36 42.22 -22.01
C SER A 142 5.77 43.46 -22.87
N MET A 143 4.85 43.99 -23.66
CA MET A 143 5.09 45.22 -24.41
C MET A 143 5.31 46.43 -23.50
N LEU A 144 4.50 46.55 -22.43
CA LEU A 144 4.64 47.63 -21.45
C LEU A 144 5.97 47.55 -20.67
N ALA A 145 6.44 46.33 -20.39
CA ALA A 145 7.69 46.09 -19.66
C ALA A 145 8.94 46.60 -20.46
N VAL A 146 8.87 46.69 -21.78
CA VAL A 146 9.95 47.16 -22.66
C VAL A 146 9.66 48.51 -23.27
N ALA A 147 8.52 49.12 -22.95
CA ALA A 147 8.12 50.41 -23.45
C ALA A 147 9.03 51.53 -22.92
N ARG A 148 9.13 52.63 -23.72
CA ARG A 148 9.76 53.84 -23.21
C ARG A 148 9.00 54.38 -22.00
N GLN A 149 9.68 55.02 -21.07
CA GLN A 149 9.12 55.50 -19.81
C GLN A 149 7.95 56.46 -20.03
N ASP A 150 8.02 57.37 -21.02
CA ASP A 150 6.94 58.29 -21.33
C ASP A 150 5.66 57.60 -21.82
N VAL A 151 5.80 56.52 -22.62
CA VAL A 151 4.69 55.72 -23.10
C VAL A 151 4.09 54.89 -21.95
N TYR A 152 4.95 54.35 -21.08
CA TYR A 152 4.51 53.64 -19.88
C TYR A 152 3.71 54.55 -18.93
N ASP A 153 4.23 55.75 -18.64
CA ASP A 153 3.60 56.71 -17.73
C ASP A 153 2.26 57.21 -18.29
N ASP A 154 2.17 57.47 -19.57
CA ASP A 154 0.90 57.83 -20.25
C ASP A 154 -0.11 56.67 -20.17
N THR A 155 0.35 55.43 -20.39
CA THR A 155 -0.51 54.27 -20.27
C THR A 155 -1.04 54.11 -18.85
N VAL A 156 -0.19 54.24 -17.84
CA VAL A 156 -0.55 54.17 -16.42
C VAL A 156 -1.59 55.25 -16.08
N ALA A 157 -1.37 56.49 -16.55
CA ALA A 157 -2.30 57.58 -16.27
C ALA A 157 -3.70 57.30 -16.86
N ARG A 158 -3.77 56.80 -18.10
CA ARG A 158 -5.04 56.45 -18.74
C ARG A 158 -5.72 55.25 -18.10
N LEU A 159 -4.96 54.21 -17.75
CA LEU A 159 -5.48 53.01 -17.06
C LEU A 159 -6.01 53.33 -15.65
N ALA A 160 -5.51 54.35 -14.98
CA ALA A 160 -5.99 54.81 -13.67
C ALA A 160 -7.48 55.21 -13.70
N ALA A 161 -8.01 55.65 -14.83
CA ALA A 161 -9.46 55.97 -14.98
C ALA A 161 -10.36 54.75 -14.71
N PHE A 162 -9.88 53.52 -14.99
CA PHE A 162 -10.64 52.29 -14.76
C PHE A 162 -10.59 51.78 -13.31
N ARG A 163 -9.88 52.47 -12.41
CA ARG A 163 -9.84 52.09 -10.99
C ARG A 163 -11.19 52.28 -10.26
N GLY A 164 -12.08 53.13 -10.74
CA GLY A 164 -13.46 53.29 -10.33
C GLY A 164 -14.45 52.39 -11.06
N GLY A 165 -13.99 51.59 -12.04
CA GLY A 165 -14.81 50.74 -12.87
C GLY A 165 -15.10 49.34 -12.26
N LEU A 166 -15.50 48.43 -13.16
CA LEU A 166 -15.80 47.04 -12.77
C LEU A 166 -14.58 46.34 -12.18
N LEU A 167 -14.79 45.42 -11.21
CA LEU A 167 -13.71 44.70 -10.57
C LEU A 167 -12.80 43.99 -11.58
N ARG A 168 -13.36 43.43 -12.65
CA ARG A 168 -12.62 42.82 -13.75
C ARG A 168 -11.69 43.78 -14.44
N GLN A 169 -12.11 45.01 -14.75
CA GLN A 169 -11.25 46.07 -15.34
C GLN A 169 -10.14 46.47 -14.37
N ARG A 170 -10.47 46.60 -13.07
CA ARG A 170 -9.49 46.91 -12.03
C ARG A 170 -8.43 45.81 -11.86
N ILE A 171 -8.80 44.54 -11.99
CA ILE A 171 -7.88 43.41 -11.93
C ILE A 171 -6.91 43.46 -13.13
N VAL A 172 -7.42 43.66 -14.33
CA VAL A 172 -6.59 43.77 -15.53
C VAL A 172 -5.63 44.96 -15.46
N THR A 173 -6.11 46.12 -14.99
CA THR A 173 -5.22 47.28 -14.79
C THR A 173 -4.09 47.01 -13.81
N SER A 174 -4.37 46.34 -12.67
CA SER A 174 -3.30 46.01 -11.72
C SER A 174 -2.31 44.95 -12.32
N TYR A 175 -2.79 44.06 -13.16
CA TYR A 175 -1.93 43.10 -13.86
C TYR A 175 -1.01 43.77 -14.87
N LEU A 176 -1.54 44.73 -15.66
CA LEU A 176 -0.76 45.48 -16.66
C LEU A 176 0.28 46.43 -16.02
N VAL A 177 0.00 46.90 -14.79
CA VAL A 177 0.81 47.89 -14.09
C VAL A 177 1.28 47.36 -12.72
N PRO A 178 2.20 46.36 -12.67
CA PRO A 178 2.66 45.74 -11.45
C PRO A 178 3.44 46.71 -10.53
N ALA A 179 3.89 47.84 -11.04
CA ALA A 179 4.56 48.89 -10.25
C ALA A 179 3.60 49.61 -9.26
N ARG A 180 2.32 49.28 -9.30
CA ARG A 180 1.30 49.85 -8.40
C ARG A 180 0.69 48.76 -7.50
N PRO A 181 1.41 48.22 -6.49
CA PRO A 181 0.95 47.14 -5.67
C PRO A 181 -0.34 47.48 -4.86
N GLU A 182 -0.57 48.76 -4.58
CA GLU A 182 -1.79 49.24 -3.93
C GLU A 182 -3.06 48.97 -4.81
N TRP A 183 -2.93 48.85 -6.11
CA TRP A 183 -4.06 48.50 -6.99
C TRP A 183 -4.45 47.01 -6.83
N ALA A 184 -3.46 46.13 -6.67
CA ALA A 184 -3.72 44.72 -6.36
C ALA A 184 -4.34 44.53 -4.97
N ALA A 185 -3.85 45.25 -3.98
CA ALA A 185 -4.38 45.22 -2.62
C ALA A 185 -5.85 45.61 -2.59
N ALA A 186 -6.21 46.75 -3.21
CA ALA A 186 -7.61 47.21 -3.30
C ALA A 186 -8.52 46.19 -4.00
N ASN A 187 -8.03 45.48 -5.02
CA ASN A 187 -8.82 44.44 -5.67
C ASN A 187 -9.06 43.22 -4.79
N LEU A 188 -8.09 42.87 -3.94
CA LEU A 188 -8.24 41.79 -2.99
C LEU A 188 -9.29 42.06 -1.91
N ASP A 189 -9.43 43.32 -1.50
CA ASP A 189 -10.42 43.71 -0.49
C ASP A 189 -11.86 43.62 -0.99
N ASP A 190 -12.05 43.75 -2.29
CA ASP A 190 -13.34 43.72 -2.97
C ASP A 190 -13.71 42.34 -3.52
N LEU A 191 -12.87 41.30 -3.34
CA LEU A 191 -13.20 39.93 -3.78
C LEU A 191 -14.30 39.31 -2.90
N PRO A 192 -15.33 38.69 -3.52
CA PRO A 192 -16.32 37.91 -2.76
C PRO A 192 -15.66 36.71 -2.04
N ASN A 193 -16.19 36.33 -0.87
CA ASN A 193 -15.65 35.24 -0.06
C ASN A 193 -15.74 33.84 -0.69
N ASP A 194 -16.58 33.64 -1.70
CA ASP A 194 -16.86 32.37 -2.39
C ASP A 194 -16.41 32.33 -3.85
N HIS A 195 -15.32 32.99 -4.16
CA HIS A 195 -14.76 33.11 -5.51
C HIS A 195 -14.17 31.80 -6.02
N TRP A 196 -15.01 30.88 -6.43
CA TRP A 196 -14.65 29.74 -7.25
C TRP A 196 -14.39 30.22 -8.69
N GLY A 197 -13.12 30.33 -9.07
CA GLY A 197 -12.70 30.86 -10.38
C GLY A 197 -12.02 32.21 -10.27
N SER A 198 -11.22 32.38 -9.23
CA SER A 198 -10.40 33.58 -9.01
C SER A 198 -9.63 33.97 -10.26
N PRO A 199 -9.66 35.23 -10.64
CA PRO A 199 -8.99 35.69 -11.84
C PRO A 199 -7.47 35.50 -11.72
N GLU A 200 -6.90 34.60 -12.50
CA GLU A 200 -5.45 34.31 -12.48
C GLU A 200 -4.61 35.60 -12.58
N LEU A 201 -5.09 36.59 -13.33
CA LEU A 201 -4.38 37.85 -13.50
C LEU A 201 -4.21 38.63 -12.20
N LEU A 202 -5.16 38.49 -11.24
CA LEU A 202 -4.99 39.10 -9.92
C LEU A 202 -3.84 38.48 -9.17
N PHE A 203 -3.72 37.15 -9.20
CA PHE A 203 -2.58 36.47 -8.58
C PHE A 203 -1.24 36.97 -9.14
N TYR A 204 -1.13 37.11 -10.46
CA TYR A 204 0.10 37.58 -11.11
C TYR A 204 0.36 39.08 -10.95
N SER A 205 -0.51 39.81 -10.29
CA SER A 205 -0.30 41.22 -9.88
C SER A 205 0.10 41.38 -8.43
N MET A 206 0.10 40.28 -7.63
CA MET A 206 0.52 40.31 -6.21
C MET A 206 2.02 40.36 -6.09
N ALA A 207 2.51 41.26 -5.23
CA ALA A 207 3.93 41.49 -5.01
C ALA A 207 4.40 41.27 -3.57
N THR A 208 3.49 41.11 -2.60
CA THR A 208 3.83 40.99 -1.20
C THR A 208 3.34 39.67 -0.59
N VAL A 209 4.05 39.20 0.44
CA VAL A 209 3.65 37.99 1.20
C VAL A 209 2.25 38.12 1.78
N GLU A 210 1.85 39.31 2.22
CA GLU A 210 0.52 39.58 2.76
C GLU A 210 -0.56 39.34 1.71
N GLN A 211 -0.38 39.87 0.50
CA GLN A 211 -1.28 39.66 -0.63
C GLN A 211 -1.33 38.17 -1.02
N LEU A 212 -0.18 37.52 -1.21
CA LEU A 212 -0.06 36.10 -1.54
C LEU A 212 -0.67 35.19 -0.48
N SER A 213 -0.67 35.60 0.79
CA SER A 213 -1.24 34.83 1.89
C SER A 213 -2.76 34.65 1.80
N ARG A 214 -3.42 35.54 1.08
CA ARG A 214 -4.88 35.53 0.82
C ARG A 214 -5.27 34.63 -0.35
N TRP A 215 -4.28 34.06 -1.06
CA TRP A 215 -4.52 33.24 -2.24
C TRP A 215 -4.26 31.77 -1.99
N HIS A 216 -5.06 30.91 -2.62
CA HIS A 216 -4.83 29.48 -2.62
C HIS A 216 -4.10 29.05 -3.90
N MET A 217 -2.79 28.87 -3.80
CA MET A 217 -1.94 28.45 -4.92
C MET A 217 -2.10 26.95 -5.19
N THR A 218 -2.21 26.55 -6.45
CA THR A 218 -2.48 25.14 -6.85
C THR A 218 -1.59 24.62 -7.97
N SER A 219 -0.66 25.43 -8.49
CA SER A 219 0.19 25.04 -9.61
C SER A 219 1.63 25.49 -9.44
N LEU A 220 2.55 24.77 -10.10
CA LEU A 220 3.97 25.08 -10.11
C LEU A 220 4.25 26.53 -10.53
N GLY A 221 3.56 27.02 -11.60
CA GLY A 221 3.71 28.39 -12.08
C GLY A 221 3.38 29.43 -11.02
N GLN A 222 2.32 29.19 -10.22
CA GLN A 222 1.95 30.09 -9.14
C GLN A 222 3.00 30.09 -8.00
N PHE A 223 3.55 28.93 -7.65
CA PHE A 223 4.58 28.85 -6.61
C PHE A 223 5.89 29.55 -7.03
N ILE A 224 6.30 29.40 -8.30
CA ILE A 224 7.47 30.08 -8.85
C ILE A 224 7.24 31.59 -8.88
N THR A 225 6.07 32.04 -9.34
CA THR A 225 5.73 33.47 -9.37
C THR A 225 5.71 34.07 -7.98
N ALA A 226 5.16 33.35 -7.00
CA ALA A 226 5.17 33.81 -5.60
C ALA A 226 6.59 33.95 -5.04
N PHE A 227 7.49 33.03 -5.38
CA PHE A 227 8.90 33.14 -5.00
C PHE A 227 9.62 34.29 -5.73
N ASP A 228 9.34 34.51 -7.01
CA ASP A 228 9.88 35.63 -7.77
C ASP A 228 9.43 36.99 -7.19
N ALA A 229 8.17 37.07 -6.74
CA ALA A 229 7.59 38.28 -6.17
C ALA A 229 8.08 38.60 -4.76
N ALA A 230 8.20 37.60 -3.88
CA ALA A 230 8.43 37.79 -2.46
C ALA A 230 9.76 37.18 -1.94
N GLY A 231 10.54 36.52 -2.79
CA GLY A 231 11.81 35.93 -2.42
C GLY A 231 11.66 34.84 -1.34
N GLU A 232 12.61 34.81 -0.41
CA GLU A 232 12.63 33.82 0.68
C GLU A 232 11.45 34.00 1.67
N ASP A 233 10.85 35.15 1.75
CA ASP A 233 9.73 35.46 2.65
C ASP A 233 8.48 34.64 2.30
N VAL A 234 8.40 34.06 1.11
CA VAL A 234 7.29 33.16 0.70
C VAL A 234 7.36 31.76 1.32
N VAL A 235 8.51 31.35 1.87
CA VAL A 235 8.74 30.00 2.40
C VAL A 235 7.68 29.56 3.40
N PRO A 236 7.23 30.36 4.37
CA PRO A 236 6.14 29.97 5.28
C PRO A 236 4.81 29.71 4.56
N LEU A 237 4.51 30.44 3.49
CA LEU A 237 3.32 30.22 2.68
C LEU A 237 3.40 28.91 1.90
N LEU A 238 4.55 28.57 1.33
CA LEU A 238 4.78 27.33 0.62
C LEU A 238 4.61 26.13 1.56
N PHE A 239 5.12 26.21 2.80
CA PHE A 239 4.89 25.17 3.80
C PHE A 239 3.42 25.05 4.20
N ARG A 240 2.68 26.14 4.30
CA ARG A 240 1.25 26.12 4.54
C ARG A 240 0.50 25.38 3.43
N GLN A 241 0.91 25.57 2.17
CA GLN A 241 0.35 24.84 1.03
C GLN A 241 0.75 23.36 1.04
N LEU A 242 1.99 23.05 1.38
CA LEU A 242 2.47 21.68 1.55
C LEU A 242 1.64 20.92 2.61
N ASP A 243 1.41 21.54 3.76
CA ASP A 243 0.63 20.95 4.86
C ASP A 243 -0.84 20.74 4.48
N ARG A 244 -1.43 21.63 3.66
CA ARG A 244 -2.81 21.51 3.13
C ARG A 244 -2.94 20.50 1.99
N SER A 245 -1.88 20.23 1.24
CA SER A 245 -1.89 19.38 0.03
C SER A 245 -1.98 17.88 0.33
N ARG A 246 -2.42 17.48 1.53
CA ARG A 246 -2.47 16.08 1.96
C ARG A 246 -3.21 15.16 0.97
N TRP A 247 -4.23 15.67 0.31
CA TRP A 247 -5.08 14.95 -0.64
C TRP A 247 -4.83 15.30 -2.11
N ALA A 248 -3.84 16.16 -2.41
CA ALA A 248 -3.52 16.62 -3.75
C ALA A 248 -2.03 16.33 -4.07
N PRO A 249 -1.71 15.11 -4.56
CA PRO A 249 -0.33 14.69 -4.83
C PRO A 249 0.42 15.61 -5.80
N ASP A 250 -0.26 16.10 -6.83
CA ASP A 250 0.34 16.96 -7.87
C ASP A 250 0.76 18.31 -7.26
N VAL A 251 -0.12 18.94 -6.48
CA VAL A 251 0.17 20.20 -5.78
C VAL A 251 1.35 20.02 -4.81
N ARG A 252 1.41 18.88 -4.11
CA ARG A 252 2.51 18.55 -3.21
C ARG A 252 3.84 18.45 -3.97
N HIS A 253 3.82 17.78 -5.12
CA HIS A 253 4.99 17.67 -5.97
C HIS A 253 5.50 19.04 -6.39
N ASP A 254 4.61 19.89 -6.89
CA ASP A 254 4.91 21.23 -7.36
C ASP A 254 5.51 22.14 -6.26
N VAL A 255 4.93 22.10 -5.05
CA VAL A 255 5.46 22.86 -3.90
C VAL A 255 6.85 22.36 -3.50
N LEU A 256 7.05 21.04 -3.46
CA LEU A 256 8.36 20.46 -3.15
C LEU A 256 9.41 20.80 -4.21
N GLU A 257 9.04 20.83 -5.49
CA GLU A 257 9.90 21.23 -6.58
C GLU A 257 10.48 22.64 -6.34
N VAL A 258 9.65 23.59 -5.88
CA VAL A 258 10.08 24.95 -5.57
C VAL A 258 10.90 24.99 -4.27
N LEU A 259 10.39 24.43 -3.17
CA LEU A 259 11.08 24.46 -1.88
C LEU A 259 12.49 23.89 -1.94
N THR A 260 12.70 22.81 -2.72
CA THR A 260 14.01 22.17 -2.87
C THR A 260 15.03 23.02 -3.66
N ARG A 261 14.60 24.07 -4.31
CA ARG A 261 15.44 24.99 -5.11
C ARG A 261 15.73 26.31 -4.38
N ILE A 262 15.04 26.60 -3.28
CA ILE A 262 15.23 27.82 -2.52
C ILE A 262 16.51 27.70 -1.68
N PRO A 263 17.52 28.59 -1.88
CA PRO A 263 18.80 28.54 -1.16
C PRO A 263 18.73 29.14 0.25
N ALA A 264 17.65 28.84 1.00
CA ALA A 264 17.41 29.34 2.36
C ALA A 264 17.48 28.23 3.41
N ASP A 265 18.05 28.54 4.58
CA ASP A 265 18.06 27.64 5.72
C ASP A 265 16.66 27.30 6.18
N ALA A 266 15.75 28.28 6.17
CA ALA A 266 14.35 28.12 6.54
C ALA A 266 13.64 27.07 5.65
N ALA A 267 13.94 27.06 4.33
CA ALA A 267 13.38 26.07 3.40
C ALA A 267 13.87 24.66 3.73
N PHE A 268 15.16 24.48 3.93
CA PHE A 268 15.72 23.16 4.26
C PHE A 268 15.28 22.67 5.64
N ALA A 269 15.36 23.51 6.67
CA ALA A 269 14.91 23.17 8.03
C ALA A 269 13.41 22.85 8.07
N GLY A 270 12.58 23.63 7.37
CA GLY A 270 11.15 23.37 7.28
C GLY A 270 10.80 22.03 6.62
N LEU A 271 11.59 21.58 5.64
CA LEU A 271 11.47 20.23 5.06
C LEU A 271 11.87 19.16 6.07
N LEU A 272 12.96 19.36 6.86
CA LEU A 272 13.37 18.42 7.91
C LEU A 272 12.28 18.20 8.96
N HIS A 273 11.56 19.24 9.35
CA HIS A 273 10.45 19.12 10.31
C HIS A 273 9.21 18.38 9.76
N ARG A 274 9.18 18.06 8.47
CA ARG A 274 8.05 17.40 7.77
C ARG A 274 8.42 16.10 7.11
N MET A 275 9.44 15.45 7.62
CA MET A 275 9.97 14.18 7.08
C MET A 275 8.97 13.02 7.10
N ASP A 276 7.91 13.12 7.87
CA ASP A 276 6.79 12.18 7.95
C ASP A 276 5.82 12.31 6.77
N LEU A 277 5.81 13.45 6.08
CA LEU A 277 4.94 13.65 4.93
C LEU A 277 5.46 12.90 3.68
N PRO A 278 4.56 12.27 2.89
CA PRO A 278 4.94 11.60 1.65
C PRO A 278 5.69 12.55 0.68
N ALA A 279 6.70 12.03 -0.01
CA ALA A 279 7.60 12.70 -0.95
C ALA A 279 8.57 13.72 -0.31
N VAL A 280 8.36 14.20 0.93
CA VAL A 280 9.29 15.14 1.59
C VAL A 280 10.69 14.56 1.79
N PRO A 281 10.89 13.26 2.16
CA PRO A 281 12.24 12.66 2.22
C PRO A 281 13.00 12.76 0.89
N GLY A 282 12.31 12.56 -0.24
CA GLY A 282 12.88 12.77 -1.57
C GLY A 282 13.24 14.24 -1.84
N GLY A 283 12.39 15.16 -1.40
CA GLY A 283 12.64 16.60 -1.47
C GLY A 283 13.87 17.02 -0.66
N VAL A 284 14.00 16.56 0.60
CA VAL A 284 15.19 16.82 1.43
C VAL A 284 16.45 16.30 0.75
N ARG A 285 16.41 15.09 0.17
CA ARG A 285 17.53 14.55 -0.59
C ARG A 285 17.89 15.45 -1.78
N ALA A 286 16.90 15.87 -2.57
CA ALA A 286 17.13 16.72 -3.74
C ALA A 286 17.72 18.10 -3.35
N ALA A 287 17.23 18.69 -2.26
CA ALA A 287 17.78 19.93 -1.72
C ALA A 287 19.20 19.73 -1.18
N ALA A 288 19.48 18.59 -0.53
CA ALA A 288 20.81 18.26 -0.03
C ALA A 288 21.83 18.05 -1.15
N ASP A 289 21.43 17.40 -2.24
CA ASP A 289 22.29 17.24 -3.43
C ASP A 289 22.60 18.59 -4.11
N ARG A 290 21.68 19.55 -4.03
CA ARG A 290 21.84 20.90 -4.61
C ARG A 290 22.64 21.83 -3.73
N PHE A 291 22.51 21.75 -2.42
CA PHE A 291 23.15 22.64 -1.44
C PHE A 291 23.94 21.85 -0.38
N PRO A 292 25.03 21.14 -0.78
CA PRO A 292 25.68 20.13 0.07
C PRO A 292 26.22 20.70 1.40
N ALA A 293 26.86 21.87 1.38
CA ALA A 293 27.41 22.46 2.60
C ALA A 293 26.31 22.89 3.60
N ARG A 294 25.20 23.46 3.10
CA ARG A 294 24.02 23.77 3.92
C ARG A 294 23.39 22.50 4.50
N ALA A 295 23.22 21.50 3.65
CA ALA A 295 22.65 20.22 4.05
C ALA A 295 23.46 19.56 5.14
N ALA A 296 24.79 19.44 4.98
CA ALA A 296 25.67 18.83 5.98
C ALA A 296 25.52 19.54 7.35
N ARG A 297 25.58 20.86 7.36
CA ARG A 297 25.43 21.67 8.58
C ARG A 297 24.08 21.49 9.25
N LEU A 298 22.97 21.59 8.49
CA LEU A 298 21.62 21.50 9.07
C LEU A 298 21.26 20.05 9.46
N LEU A 299 21.67 19.04 8.67
CA LEU A 299 21.52 17.64 9.05
C LEU A 299 22.36 17.30 10.30
N GLY A 300 23.55 17.87 10.42
CA GLY A 300 24.43 17.67 11.58
C GLY A 300 23.86 18.23 12.90
N THR A 301 23.01 19.27 12.82
CA THR A 301 22.33 19.84 14.00
C THR A 301 21.00 19.18 14.34
N HIS A 302 20.39 18.45 13.41
CA HIS A 302 19.08 17.82 13.58
C HIS A 302 19.17 16.28 13.63
N ARG A 303 20.10 15.75 14.44
CA ARG A 303 20.37 14.29 14.47
C ARG A 303 19.32 13.44 15.19
N ASP A 304 18.11 13.92 15.31
CA ASP A 304 17.02 13.24 16.05
C ASP A 304 16.28 12.16 15.24
N GLY A 305 16.82 11.73 14.10
CA GLY A 305 16.11 10.77 13.24
C GLY A 305 17.01 9.93 12.35
N ASP A 306 16.72 8.65 12.28
CA ASP A 306 17.46 7.65 11.50
C ASP A 306 17.73 8.01 10.04
N PHE A 307 16.76 8.68 9.40
CA PHE A 307 16.90 9.06 8.01
C PHE A 307 17.82 10.29 7.85
N ILE A 308 17.82 11.15 8.82
CA ILE A 308 18.72 12.32 8.85
C ILE A 308 20.17 11.85 8.90
N ASP A 309 20.48 10.87 9.74
CA ASP A 309 21.82 10.28 9.82
C ASP A 309 22.22 9.59 8.51
N VAL A 310 21.29 8.91 7.83
CA VAL A 310 21.53 8.30 6.51
C VAL A 310 21.84 9.36 5.44
N LEU A 311 21.09 10.45 5.43
CA LEU A 311 21.32 11.53 4.48
C LEU A 311 22.64 12.29 4.79
N LEU A 312 22.92 12.53 6.07
CA LEU A 312 24.16 13.15 6.48
C LEU A 312 25.36 12.28 6.10
N LEU A 313 25.32 10.98 6.36
CA LEU A 313 26.36 10.05 5.94
C LEU A 313 26.58 10.10 4.42
N ARG A 314 25.47 10.12 3.65
CA ARG A 314 25.54 10.22 2.20
C ARG A 314 26.20 11.53 1.75
N GLN A 315 25.85 12.66 2.37
CA GLN A 315 26.41 13.96 2.04
C GLN A 315 27.91 14.01 2.37
N VAL A 316 28.29 13.56 3.55
CA VAL A 316 29.68 13.50 4.00
C VAL A 316 30.53 12.63 3.09
N ARG A 317 29.99 11.53 2.59
CA ARG A 317 30.71 10.63 1.66
C ARG A 317 30.87 11.20 0.26
N ARG A 318 29.88 11.97 -0.22
CA ARG A 318 29.96 12.70 -1.49
C ARG A 318 30.84 13.94 -1.42
N HIS A 319 30.87 14.56 -0.24
CA HIS A 319 31.51 15.83 0.05
C HIS A 319 32.40 15.69 1.28
N PRO A 320 33.55 14.96 1.19
CA PRO A 320 34.40 14.71 2.35
C PRO A 320 35.08 15.97 2.90
N GLU A 321 35.00 17.08 2.18
CA GLU A 321 35.48 18.39 2.57
C GLU A 321 34.65 19.08 3.66
N VAL A 322 33.40 18.64 3.91
CA VAL A 322 32.54 19.27 4.93
C VAL A 322 33.00 18.92 6.35
N PRO A 323 32.92 19.84 7.32
CA PRO A 323 33.38 19.58 8.69
C PRO A 323 32.70 18.39 9.38
N GLU A 324 31.44 18.13 9.02
CA GLU A 324 30.62 17.05 9.55
C GLU A 324 31.14 15.64 9.18
N ALA A 325 32.09 15.55 8.26
CA ALA A 325 32.77 14.30 7.90
C ALA A 325 33.42 13.62 9.11
N ARG A 326 33.85 14.42 10.09
CA ARG A 326 34.49 13.96 11.34
C ARG A 326 33.52 13.22 12.26
N LEU A 327 32.23 13.33 12.04
CA LEU A 327 31.21 12.63 12.84
C LEU A 327 31.13 11.12 12.54
N PHE A 328 31.74 10.65 11.43
CA PHE A 328 31.68 9.27 10.98
C PHE A 328 33.08 8.66 10.94
N THR A 329 33.37 7.79 11.89
CA THR A 329 34.61 7.00 11.89
C THR A 329 34.53 5.88 10.87
N ARG A 330 35.53 5.77 9.97
CA ARG A 330 35.61 4.66 9.01
C ARG A 330 36.52 3.57 9.58
N ARG A 331 36.08 2.32 9.46
CA ARG A 331 36.95 1.15 9.66
C ARG A 331 37.81 0.93 8.41
N PRO A 332 39.02 0.38 8.56
CA PRO A 332 39.87 0.02 7.43
C PRO A 332 39.18 -1.05 6.57
N GLU A 333 39.41 -1.01 5.29
CA GLU A 333 38.90 -2.04 4.38
C GLU A 333 39.62 -3.37 4.61
N ALA A 334 38.88 -4.48 4.48
CA ALA A 334 39.41 -5.81 4.64
C ALA A 334 40.47 -6.12 3.56
N PRO A 335 41.63 -6.70 3.94
CA PRO A 335 42.59 -7.20 2.96
C PRO A 335 41.98 -8.35 2.16
N PRO A 336 42.44 -8.62 0.93
CA PRO A 336 41.80 -9.59 0.00
C PRO A 336 41.56 -10.97 0.63
N GLU A 337 42.44 -11.44 1.46
CA GLU A 337 42.38 -12.75 2.13
C GLU A 337 41.31 -12.80 3.25
N ALA A 338 40.91 -11.67 3.80
CA ALA A 338 39.89 -11.58 4.83
C ALA A 338 38.49 -11.44 4.23
N VAL A 339 38.37 -11.06 2.95
CA VAL A 339 37.07 -10.96 2.27
C VAL A 339 36.45 -12.35 2.10
N PRO A 340 35.17 -12.56 2.47
CA PRO A 340 34.49 -13.83 2.25
C PRO A 340 34.64 -14.30 0.78
N PRO A 341 35.05 -15.56 0.52
CA PRO A 341 35.32 -16.07 -0.84
C PRO A 341 34.11 -15.86 -1.79
N LEU A 342 32.91 -16.01 -1.29
CA LEU A 342 31.67 -15.80 -2.05
C LEU A 342 31.51 -14.36 -2.56
N LEU A 343 32.04 -13.37 -1.84
CA LEU A 343 32.01 -11.97 -2.25
C LEU A 343 33.22 -11.56 -3.07
N ALA A 344 34.38 -12.20 -2.81
CA ALA A 344 35.58 -11.97 -3.59
C ALA A 344 35.45 -12.57 -5.01
N SER A 345 34.89 -13.77 -5.12
CA SER A 345 34.64 -14.48 -6.39
C SER A 345 33.20 -15.00 -6.45
N PRO A 346 32.22 -14.11 -6.72
CA PRO A 346 30.82 -14.51 -6.75
C PRO A 346 30.55 -15.48 -7.93
N PRO A 347 29.51 -16.34 -7.82
CA PRO A 347 29.24 -17.42 -8.79
C PRO A 347 29.09 -16.94 -10.23
N TRP A 348 28.54 -15.78 -10.47
CA TRP A 348 28.38 -15.21 -11.84
C TRP A 348 29.69 -14.72 -12.48
N ARG A 349 30.84 -14.78 -11.76
CA ARG A 349 32.18 -14.52 -12.28
C ARG A 349 32.97 -15.81 -12.51
N ARG A 350 32.45 -16.95 -12.03
CA ARG A 350 33.10 -18.24 -12.23
C ARG A 350 32.80 -18.75 -13.63
N GLU A 351 33.66 -19.61 -14.14
CA GLU A 351 33.38 -20.31 -15.40
C GLU A 351 32.11 -21.16 -15.22
N PRO A 352 31.17 -21.10 -16.18
CA PRO A 352 29.99 -21.95 -16.12
C PRO A 352 30.45 -23.43 -16.17
N PRO A 353 29.75 -24.33 -15.43
CA PRO A 353 30.08 -25.75 -15.47
C PRO A 353 30.01 -26.30 -16.89
N ALA A 354 30.85 -27.30 -17.16
CA ALA A 354 30.92 -27.96 -18.48
C ALA A 354 29.51 -28.39 -18.95
N ARG A 355 29.20 -28.11 -20.21
CA ARG A 355 27.89 -28.45 -20.77
C ARG A 355 27.79 -29.98 -20.91
N VAL A 356 26.63 -30.51 -20.53
CA VAL A 356 26.25 -31.88 -20.80
C VAL A 356 26.09 -32.05 -22.31
N THR A 357 26.77 -33.03 -22.86
CA THR A 357 26.80 -33.28 -24.32
C THR A 357 25.60 -34.07 -24.84
N THR A 358 24.91 -34.78 -23.94
CA THR A 358 23.77 -35.62 -24.31
C THR A 358 22.52 -35.13 -23.57
N VAL A 359 21.56 -34.57 -24.31
CA VAL A 359 20.26 -34.16 -23.80
C VAL A 359 19.27 -35.26 -24.20
N PRO A 360 18.49 -35.82 -23.27
CA PRO A 360 17.47 -36.82 -23.59
C PRO A 360 16.34 -36.21 -24.43
N ASP A 361 15.60 -37.05 -25.14
CA ASP A 361 14.48 -36.65 -25.96
C ASP A 361 13.34 -36.05 -25.08
N ALA A 362 12.54 -35.19 -25.70
CA ALA A 362 11.39 -34.57 -25.00
C ALA A 362 10.30 -35.64 -24.72
N VAL A 363 9.72 -35.56 -23.54
CA VAL A 363 8.63 -36.45 -23.14
C VAL A 363 7.30 -35.94 -23.72
N GLU A 364 6.53 -36.84 -24.32
CA GLU A 364 5.22 -36.52 -24.90
C GLU A 364 4.22 -36.04 -23.83
N PRO A 365 3.42 -35.01 -24.13
CA PRO A 365 2.41 -34.50 -23.22
C PRO A 365 1.28 -35.52 -23.02
N ARG A 366 0.79 -35.62 -21.78
CA ARG A 366 -0.36 -36.45 -21.42
C ARG A 366 -1.19 -35.81 -20.32
N ILE A 367 -2.42 -36.31 -20.16
CA ILE A 367 -3.26 -35.93 -19.02
C ILE A 367 -3.26 -37.08 -18.00
N VAL A 368 -3.21 -36.73 -16.74
CA VAL A 368 -3.19 -37.69 -15.62
C VAL A 368 -4.26 -37.28 -14.63
N TRP A 369 -5.38 -38.00 -14.68
CA TRP A 369 -6.51 -37.79 -13.76
C TRP A 369 -6.26 -38.48 -12.42
N GLN A 370 -6.73 -37.88 -11.31
CA GLN A 370 -6.90 -38.58 -10.05
C GLN A 370 -8.23 -39.34 -10.04
N ASP A 371 -8.37 -40.28 -9.12
CA ASP A 371 -9.58 -41.13 -9.03
C ASP A 371 -10.85 -40.26 -8.93
N GLY A 372 -11.76 -40.47 -9.89
CA GLY A 372 -13.03 -39.75 -9.98
C GLY A 372 -12.93 -38.25 -10.31
N GLU A 373 -11.73 -37.70 -10.63
CA GLU A 373 -11.56 -36.26 -10.89
C GLU A 373 -12.18 -35.84 -12.23
N GLN A 374 -11.99 -36.65 -13.26
CA GLN A 374 -12.59 -36.37 -14.58
C GLN A 374 -14.12 -36.36 -14.51
N GLU A 375 -14.70 -37.31 -13.80
CA GLU A 375 -16.16 -37.41 -13.62
C GLU A 375 -16.70 -36.23 -12.82
N ARG A 376 -15.99 -35.79 -11.76
CA ARG A 376 -16.36 -34.56 -11.00
C ARG A 376 -16.28 -33.28 -11.84
N TRP A 377 -15.42 -33.26 -12.84
CA TRP A 377 -15.29 -32.11 -13.74
C TRP A 377 -16.21 -32.20 -14.93
N ALA A 378 -16.67 -33.41 -15.31
CA ALA A 378 -17.66 -33.61 -16.36
C ALA A 378 -19.03 -33.10 -15.89
N TYR A 379 -19.70 -32.34 -16.74
CA TYR A 379 -21.05 -31.88 -16.52
C TYR A 379 -21.80 -31.90 -17.84
N ASP A 380 -23.02 -32.43 -17.81
CA ASP A 380 -23.86 -32.53 -19.01
C ASP A 380 -24.70 -31.25 -19.16
N TRP A 381 -24.38 -30.46 -20.17
CA TRP A 381 -25.07 -29.21 -20.48
C TRP A 381 -26.00 -29.43 -21.68
N GLN A 382 -27.17 -28.81 -21.63
CA GLN A 382 -28.03 -28.77 -22.79
C GLN A 382 -27.31 -28.17 -24.01
N ALA A 383 -27.33 -28.87 -25.13
CA ALA A 383 -26.71 -28.39 -26.37
C ALA A 383 -27.28 -27.04 -26.82
N PHE A 384 -26.45 -26.25 -27.48
CA PHE A 384 -26.88 -24.98 -28.08
C PHE A 384 -27.99 -25.19 -29.10
N ARG A 385 -28.96 -24.28 -29.10
CA ARG A 385 -29.96 -24.20 -30.17
C ARG A 385 -29.32 -23.61 -31.43
N SER A 386 -29.89 -23.90 -32.59
CA SER A 386 -29.34 -23.44 -33.90
C SER A 386 -29.20 -21.90 -33.98
N GLU A 387 -30.05 -21.15 -33.28
CA GLU A 387 -29.99 -19.71 -33.26
C GLU A 387 -28.82 -19.19 -32.42
N GLU A 388 -28.57 -19.78 -31.27
CA GLU A 388 -27.40 -19.47 -30.40
C GLU A 388 -26.09 -19.77 -31.13
N MET A 389 -26.03 -20.86 -31.89
CA MET A 389 -24.86 -21.22 -32.73
C MET A 389 -24.54 -20.15 -33.77
N ARG A 390 -25.56 -19.56 -34.43
CA ARG A 390 -25.33 -18.48 -35.43
C ARG A 390 -24.68 -17.24 -34.82
N VAL A 391 -25.00 -16.94 -33.58
CA VAL A 391 -24.44 -15.77 -32.87
C VAL A 391 -23.00 -16.04 -32.41
N HIS A 392 -22.74 -17.23 -31.87
CA HIS A 392 -21.46 -17.48 -31.17
C HIS A 392 -20.37 -18.06 -32.08
N LEU A 393 -20.70 -18.73 -33.16
CA LEU A 393 -19.71 -19.32 -34.06
C LEU A 393 -18.74 -18.28 -34.69
N PRO A 394 -19.20 -17.13 -35.20
CA PRO A 394 -18.27 -16.11 -35.71
C PRO A 394 -17.36 -15.50 -34.64
N LEU A 395 -17.79 -15.48 -33.37
CA LEU A 395 -16.99 -15.07 -32.25
C LEU A 395 -15.94 -16.13 -31.90
N ALA A 396 -16.31 -17.39 -31.97
CA ALA A 396 -15.41 -18.51 -31.73
C ALA A 396 -14.31 -18.62 -32.79
N GLU A 397 -14.64 -18.37 -34.05
CA GLU A 397 -13.65 -18.30 -35.15
C GLU A 397 -12.60 -17.19 -34.90
N LYS A 398 -13.00 -16.08 -34.23
CA LYS A 398 -12.11 -15.02 -33.77
C LYS A 398 -11.43 -15.31 -32.42
N GLY A 399 -11.80 -16.41 -31.76
CA GLY A 399 -11.29 -16.82 -30.45
C GLY A 399 -11.85 -16.03 -29.27
N VAL A 400 -12.91 -15.26 -29.41
CA VAL A 400 -13.51 -14.42 -28.38
C VAL A 400 -14.92 -14.84 -27.96
N ALA A 401 -15.37 -16.04 -28.34
CA ALA A 401 -16.64 -16.57 -27.88
C ALA A 401 -16.62 -16.81 -26.36
N PRO A 402 -17.79 -16.70 -25.69
CA PRO A 402 -17.90 -16.95 -24.25
C PRO A 402 -17.67 -18.44 -23.94
N PRO A 403 -17.31 -18.79 -22.70
CA PRO A 403 -17.00 -20.16 -22.27
C PRO A 403 -18.11 -21.16 -22.56
N GLU A 404 -19.39 -20.74 -22.46
CA GLU A 404 -20.56 -21.55 -22.75
C GLU A 404 -20.53 -22.15 -24.15
N PHE A 405 -19.98 -21.43 -25.13
CA PHE A 405 -19.85 -21.96 -26.49
C PHE A 405 -18.95 -23.21 -26.50
N TYR A 406 -17.82 -23.16 -25.83
CA TYR A 406 -16.84 -24.25 -25.76
C TYR A 406 -17.35 -25.44 -24.92
N ILE A 407 -18.30 -25.19 -24.00
CA ILE A 407 -18.93 -26.23 -23.19
C ILE A 407 -20.06 -26.93 -23.98
N ARG A 408 -20.97 -26.18 -24.65
CA ARG A 408 -22.25 -26.61 -25.13
C ARG A 408 -22.33 -26.92 -26.64
N ALA A 409 -21.40 -26.37 -27.44
CA ALA A 409 -21.38 -26.59 -28.86
C ALA A 409 -20.84 -28.00 -29.22
N PRO A 410 -21.22 -28.53 -30.41
CA PRO A 410 -20.76 -29.86 -30.85
C PRO A 410 -19.25 -29.97 -30.97
N ASP A 411 -18.68 -31.08 -30.51
CA ASP A 411 -17.22 -31.34 -30.45
C ASP A 411 -16.50 -31.12 -31.78
N GLY A 412 -17.09 -31.56 -32.90
CA GLY A 412 -16.49 -31.36 -34.21
C GLY A 412 -16.31 -29.91 -34.63
N ILE A 413 -17.10 -28.99 -34.06
CA ILE A 413 -16.99 -27.55 -34.28
C ILE A 413 -15.99 -26.95 -33.29
N VAL A 414 -16.03 -27.36 -32.03
CA VAL A 414 -15.18 -26.76 -30.95
C VAL A 414 -13.73 -27.17 -31.06
N ARG A 415 -13.40 -28.44 -31.26
CA ARG A 415 -12.01 -28.94 -31.26
C ARG A 415 -11.04 -28.13 -32.15
N PRO A 416 -11.36 -27.80 -33.41
CA PRO A 416 -10.47 -27.01 -34.25
C PRO A 416 -10.35 -25.52 -33.79
N LEU A 417 -11.28 -25.03 -32.98
CA LEU A 417 -11.30 -23.62 -32.50
C LEU A 417 -10.66 -23.44 -31.14
N LEU A 418 -10.46 -24.51 -30.35
CA LEU A 418 -9.90 -24.41 -28.98
C LEU A 418 -8.55 -23.72 -28.94
N ALA A 419 -7.64 -24.03 -29.84
CA ALA A 419 -6.30 -23.46 -29.87
C ALA A 419 -6.32 -21.91 -30.01
N ARG A 420 -7.35 -21.36 -30.68
CA ARG A 420 -7.53 -19.91 -30.88
C ARG A 420 -8.27 -19.24 -29.76
N TRP A 421 -8.93 -19.96 -28.88
CA TRP A 421 -9.76 -19.40 -27.80
C TRP A 421 -8.93 -18.56 -26.84
N GLN A 422 -9.29 -17.29 -26.68
CA GLN A 422 -8.67 -16.34 -25.75
C GLN A 422 -9.34 -16.46 -24.37
N ALA A 423 -9.18 -17.62 -23.73
CA ALA A 423 -9.77 -17.91 -22.42
C ALA A 423 -9.38 -16.88 -21.35
N GLU A 424 -8.19 -16.27 -21.48
CA GLU A 424 -7.72 -15.21 -20.58
C GLU A 424 -8.52 -13.90 -20.66
N SER A 425 -9.28 -13.70 -21.73
CA SER A 425 -10.16 -12.54 -21.91
C SER A 425 -11.58 -12.81 -21.46
N ALA A 426 -11.93 -14.08 -21.21
CA ALA A 426 -13.26 -14.51 -20.79
C ALA A 426 -13.51 -14.21 -19.30
N SER A 427 -14.80 -14.08 -18.94
CA SER A 427 -15.30 -13.98 -17.58
C SER A 427 -15.96 -15.29 -17.18
N PHE A 428 -15.48 -15.93 -16.14
CA PHE A 428 -15.97 -17.23 -15.64
C PHE A 428 -16.81 -17.05 -14.35
N TYR A 429 -17.81 -16.17 -14.37
CA TYR A 429 -18.62 -15.93 -13.17
C TYR A 429 -19.65 -17.04 -12.86
N LEU A 430 -20.13 -17.72 -13.88
CA LEU A 430 -21.18 -18.75 -13.74
C LEU A 430 -20.77 -20.11 -14.33
N GLU A 431 -19.73 -20.15 -15.15
CA GLU A 431 -19.34 -21.37 -15.84
C GLU A 431 -18.19 -22.08 -15.09
N LYS A 432 -18.20 -23.37 -15.19
CA LYS A 432 -17.16 -24.26 -14.67
C LYS A 432 -16.15 -24.57 -15.81
N PRO A 433 -15.04 -23.84 -15.94
CA PRO A 433 -14.06 -24.06 -17.01
C PRO A 433 -13.44 -25.47 -16.98
N GLN A 434 -13.51 -26.16 -15.84
CA GLN A 434 -13.09 -27.55 -15.66
C GLN A 434 -13.80 -28.50 -16.65
N VAL A 435 -15.04 -28.22 -17.01
CA VAL A 435 -15.79 -29.01 -17.97
C VAL A 435 -15.10 -29.09 -19.34
N VAL A 436 -14.48 -27.96 -19.77
CA VAL A 436 -13.75 -27.91 -21.04
C VAL A 436 -12.48 -28.77 -20.97
N VAL A 437 -11.81 -28.80 -19.79
CA VAL A 437 -10.65 -29.68 -19.58
C VAL A 437 -11.05 -31.13 -19.61
N ALA A 438 -12.10 -31.53 -18.89
CA ALA A 438 -12.57 -32.90 -18.83
C ALA A 438 -13.06 -33.41 -20.22
N LYS A 439 -13.66 -32.52 -21.02
CA LYS A 439 -14.25 -32.86 -22.33
C LYS A 439 -13.22 -32.94 -23.45
N TYR A 440 -12.26 -32.04 -23.47
CA TYR A 440 -11.33 -31.89 -24.60
C TYR A 440 -9.89 -32.26 -24.28
N GLU A 441 -9.58 -32.50 -23.00
CA GLU A 441 -8.27 -32.98 -22.53
C GLU A 441 -7.10 -32.18 -23.11
N LEU A 442 -6.10 -32.79 -23.71
CA LEU A 442 -4.91 -32.13 -24.26
C LEU A 442 -5.25 -31.03 -25.28
N ALA A 443 -6.36 -31.12 -25.99
CA ALA A 443 -6.76 -30.08 -26.94
C ALA A 443 -7.08 -28.75 -26.24
N ALA A 444 -7.42 -28.77 -24.95
CA ALA A 444 -7.70 -27.58 -24.13
C ALA A 444 -6.46 -27.00 -23.43
N LEU A 445 -5.29 -27.62 -23.53
CA LEU A 445 -4.09 -27.17 -22.84
C LEU A 445 -3.69 -25.74 -23.22
N ALA A 446 -3.63 -25.41 -24.49
CA ALA A 446 -3.12 -24.13 -24.99
C ALA A 446 -3.90 -22.91 -24.46
N PRO A 447 -5.25 -22.85 -24.52
CA PRO A 447 -6.01 -21.74 -23.95
C PRO A 447 -5.87 -21.64 -22.43
N PHE A 448 -5.84 -22.75 -21.68
CA PHE A 448 -5.72 -22.71 -20.23
C PHE A 448 -4.29 -22.42 -19.75
N LEU A 449 -3.28 -22.76 -20.50
CA LEU A 449 -1.91 -22.33 -20.24
C LEU A 449 -1.77 -20.81 -20.40
N ARG A 450 -2.40 -20.20 -21.43
CA ARG A 450 -2.46 -18.73 -21.56
C ARG A 450 -3.25 -18.09 -20.41
N LEU A 451 -4.38 -18.68 -20.04
CA LEU A 451 -5.18 -18.23 -18.89
C LEU A 451 -4.36 -18.26 -17.60
N ALA A 452 -3.67 -19.35 -17.32
CA ALA A 452 -2.84 -19.49 -16.13
C ALA A 452 -1.68 -18.49 -16.10
N ARG A 453 -1.09 -18.17 -17.24
CA ARG A 453 -0.03 -17.14 -17.33
C ARG A 453 -0.56 -15.72 -17.06
N LYS A 454 -1.77 -15.38 -17.49
CA LYS A 454 -2.38 -14.05 -17.32
C LYS A 454 -3.22 -13.89 -16.04
N LYS A 455 -3.98 -14.93 -15.69
CA LYS A 455 -4.86 -14.98 -14.53
C LYS A 455 -4.59 -16.25 -13.70
N PRO A 456 -3.43 -16.34 -13.03
CA PRO A 456 -2.99 -17.58 -12.39
C PRO A 456 -3.99 -18.14 -11.36
N VAL A 457 -4.68 -17.28 -10.60
CA VAL A 457 -5.69 -17.69 -9.61
C VAL A 457 -6.80 -18.56 -10.23
N VAL A 458 -7.21 -18.23 -11.45
CA VAL A 458 -8.27 -18.98 -12.16
C VAL A 458 -7.69 -20.15 -12.93
N GLY A 459 -6.53 -19.96 -13.57
CA GLY A 459 -5.97 -20.93 -14.49
C GLY A 459 -5.15 -22.04 -13.85
N ALA A 460 -4.50 -21.77 -12.68
CA ALA A 460 -3.62 -22.76 -12.07
C ALA A 460 -4.31 -24.08 -11.68
N PRO A 461 -5.52 -24.07 -11.06
CA PRO A 461 -6.22 -25.31 -10.75
C PRO A 461 -6.57 -26.14 -11.99
N LEU A 462 -6.77 -25.48 -13.15
CA LEU A 462 -7.12 -26.16 -14.40
C LEU A 462 -5.92 -26.87 -15.03
N LEU A 463 -4.70 -26.54 -14.62
CA LEU A 463 -3.47 -27.17 -15.11
C LEU A 463 -3.09 -28.42 -14.31
N MET A 464 -3.73 -28.71 -13.18
CA MET A 464 -3.36 -29.81 -12.30
C MET A 464 -3.31 -31.17 -13.00
N PRO A 465 -4.23 -31.56 -13.91
CA PRO A 465 -4.17 -32.86 -14.58
C PRO A 465 -3.13 -32.95 -15.71
N TYR A 466 -2.61 -31.83 -16.21
CA TYR A 466 -1.73 -31.82 -17.38
C TYR A 466 -0.28 -32.11 -17.01
N LEU A 467 0.26 -33.18 -17.61
CA LEU A 467 1.67 -33.52 -17.57
C LEU A 467 2.31 -33.20 -18.94
N ALA A 468 2.74 -31.94 -19.09
CA ALA A 468 3.31 -31.38 -20.32
C ALA A 468 4.47 -30.46 -20.00
N VAL A 469 5.44 -30.32 -20.89
CA VAL A 469 6.68 -29.54 -20.63
C VAL A 469 6.37 -28.07 -20.36
N GLU A 470 5.43 -27.46 -21.08
CA GLU A 470 5.07 -26.05 -20.89
C GLU A 470 4.41 -25.79 -19.53
N VAL A 471 3.70 -26.80 -19.01
CA VAL A 471 3.13 -26.74 -17.65
C VAL A 471 4.24 -26.94 -16.62
N ALA A 472 5.13 -27.90 -16.83
CA ALA A 472 6.28 -28.17 -15.97
C ALA A 472 7.19 -26.92 -15.85
N GLU A 473 7.48 -26.24 -16.97
CA GLU A 473 8.25 -24.98 -16.98
C GLU A 473 7.52 -23.85 -16.18
N LEU A 474 6.21 -23.72 -16.35
CA LEU A 474 5.41 -22.74 -15.60
C LEU A 474 5.39 -23.07 -14.11
N MET A 475 5.19 -24.34 -13.74
CA MET A 475 5.22 -24.81 -12.35
C MET A 475 6.63 -24.67 -11.75
N ALA A 476 7.69 -24.94 -12.51
CA ALA A 476 9.08 -24.69 -12.08
C ALA A 476 9.33 -23.20 -11.82
N ALA A 477 8.80 -22.32 -12.69
CA ALA A 477 8.88 -20.88 -12.47
C ALA A 477 8.07 -20.45 -11.21
N TRP A 478 6.90 -21.00 -10.97
CA TRP A 478 6.11 -20.73 -9.77
C TRP A 478 6.76 -21.31 -8.51
N LEU A 479 7.31 -22.50 -8.57
CA LEU A 479 8.04 -23.11 -7.45
C LEU A 479 9.24 -22.26 -7.01
N THR A 480 9.97 -21.70 -7.98
CA THR A 480 11.23 -21.00 -7.72
C THR A 480 11.09 -19.49 -7.55
N ARG A 481 10.06 -18.86 -8.17
CA ARG A 481 9.96 -17.39 -8.29
C ARG A 481 8.64 -16.80 -7.77
N SER A 482 7.60 -17.60 -7.46
CA SER A 482 6.31 -17.08 -7.06
C SER A 482 5.89 -17.60 -5.69
N ARG A 483 5.83 -16.70 -4.71
CA ARG A 483 5.33 -17.03 -3.36
C ARG A 483 3.86 -17.47 -3.41
N GLN A 484 3.02 -16.75 -4.12
CA GLN A 484 1.59 -16.97 -4.17
C GLN A 484 1.22 -18.33 -4.79
N PHE A 485 1.95 -18.75 -5.83
CA PHE A 485 1.64 -19.97 -6.59
C PHE A 485 2.57 -21.13 -6.29
N ARG A 486 3.53 -20.97 -5.38
CA ARG A 486 4.40 -22.06 -4.92
C ARG A 486 3.65 -23.25 -4.33
N PRO A 487 2.61 -23.07 -3.49
CA PRO A 487 1.81 -24.19 -2.99
C PRO A 487 1.20 -25.01 -4.14
N VAL A 488 0.59 -24.36 -5.12
CA VAL A 488 0.00 -25.03 -6.30
C VAL A 488 1.08 -25.77 -7.10
N ALA A 489 2.26 -25.14 -7.28
CA ALA A 489 3.37 -25.80 -7.97
C ALA A 489 3.87 -27.01 -7.20
N ARG A 490 4.01 -26.94 -5.88
CA ARG A 490 4.39 -28.09 -5.04
C ARG A 490 3.37 -29.23 -5.17
N GLU A 491 2.10 -28.91 -5.06
CA GLU A 491 1.01 -29.88 -5.21
C GLU A 491 1.08 -30.58 -6.58
N TRP A 492 1.31 -29.82 -7.66
CA TRP A 492 1.46 -30.35 -9.01
C TRP A 492 2.68 -31.28 -9.11
N PHE A 493 3.84 -30.91 -8.56
CA PHE A 493 5.05 -31.73 -8.54
C PHE A 493 4.86 -33.00 -7.69
N THR A 494 4.24 -32.91 -6.54
CA THR A 494 3.90 -34.06 -5.69
C THR A 494 2.93 -35.02 -6.40
N ARG A 495 1.94 -34.47 -7.12
CA ARG A 495 0.97 -35.27 -7.88
C ARG A 495 1.62 -36.08 -9.00
N HIS A 496 2.60 -35.51 -9.68
CA HIS A 496 3.18 -36.08 -10.90
C HIS A 496 4.55 -36.76 -10.67
N GLY A 497 5.20 -36.52 -9.56
CA GLY A 497 6.45 -37.16 -9.11
C GLY A 497 7.52 -37.25 -10.19
N ALA A 498 8.02 -38.46 -10.41
CA ALA A 498 9.03 -38.73 -11.45
C ALA A 498 8.62 -38.31 -12.88
N GLY A 499 7.31 -38.35 -13.18
CA GLY A 499 6.81 -37.88 -14.49
C GLY A 499 7.04 -36.37 -14.71
N ALA A 500 6.86 -35.55 -13.65
CA ALA A 500 7.15 -34.13 -13.72
C ALA A 500 8.66 -33.86 -13.82
N ALA A 501 9.48 -34.60 -13.08
CA ALA A 501 10.94 -34.51 -13.18
C ALA A 501 11.43 -34.87 -14.60
N ALA A 502 10.85 -35.90 -15.22
CA ALA A 502 11.18 -36.32 -16.58
C ALA A 502 10.95 -35.23 -17.65
N LEU A 503 9.95 -34.36 -17.45
CA LEU A 503 9.71 -33.20 -18.33
C LEU A 503 10.75 -32.10 -18.16
N LEU A 504 11.26 -31.90 -16.93
CA LEU A 504 12.21 -30.83 -16.63
C LEU A 504 13.67 -31.19 -16.89
N ILE A 505 14.04 -32.47 -16.85
CA ILE A 505 15.44 -32.92 -17.06
C ILE A 505 15.96 -32.49 -18.44
N PRO A 506 15.26 -32.71 -19.55
CA PRO A 506 15.71 -32.24 -20.87
C PRO A 506 15.87 -30.74 -20.94
N VAL A 507 14.99 -30.00 -20.29
CA VAL A 507 15.03 -28.52 -20.22
C VAL A 507 16.28 -28.08 -19.43
N ALA A 508 16.54 -28.70 -18.27
CA ALA A 508 17.67 -28.37 -17.40
C ALA A 508 19.03 -28.70 -17.99
N LEU A 509 19.11 -29.79 -18.74
CA LEU A 509 20.37 -30.26 -19.41
C LEU A 509 20.55 -29.62 -20.78
N GLY A 510 19.51 -28.98 -21.35
CA GLY A 510 19.55 -28.37 -22.67
C GLY A 510 20.41 -27.13 -22.81
N ALA A 511 20.38 -26.49 -23.98
CA ALA A 511 21.13 -25.27 -24.26
C ALA A 511 20.79 -24.14 -23.25
N ALA A 512 21.80 -23.32 -22.90
CA ALA A 512 21.70 -22.24 -21.90
C ALA A 512 20.58 -21.23 -22.22
N ARG A 513 19.36 -21.52 -21.74
CA ARG A 513 18.20 -20.62 -21.72
C ARG A 513 17.90 -20.24 -20.29
N ALA A 514 17.17 -19.18 -20.10
CA ALA A 514 16.69 -18.78 -18.76
C ALA A 514 15.83 -19.88 -18.10
N GLU A 515 15.13 -20.67 -18.92
CA GLU A 515 14.33 -21.83 -18.51
C GLU A 515 15.19 -22.96 -17.96
N ALA A 516 16.37 -23.23 -18.52
CA ALA A 516 17.26 -24.27 -18.04
C ALA A 516 17.73 -24.05 -16.60
N ALA A 517 18.13 -22.83 -16.24
CA ALA A 517 18.50 -22.49 -14.86
C ALA A 517 17.32 -22.63 -13.90
N THR A 518 16.10 -22.27 -14.36
CA THR A 518 14.87 -22.40 -13.57
C THR A 518 14.51 -23.86 -13.35
N ALA A 519 14.60 -24.69 -14.41
CA ALA A 519 14.35 -26.13 -14.35
C ALA A 519 15.37 -26.83 -13.43
N ALA A 520 16.66 -26.49 -13.55
CA ALA A 520 17.71 -27.03 -12.70
C ALA A 520 17.48 -26.71 -11.22
N LEU A 521 17.15 -25.46 -10.91
CA LEU A 521 16.79 -25.03 -9.54
C LEU A 521 15.49 -25.70 -9.06
N ALA A 522 14.51 -25.94 -9.93
CA ALA A 522 13.31 -26.67 -9.56
C ALA A 522 13.65 -28.14 -9.22
N LEU A 523 14.38 -28.82 -10.08
CA LEU A 523 14.82 -30.22 -9.87
C LEU A 523 15.56 -30.40 -8.53
N SER A 524 16.43 -29.45 -8.16
CA SER A 524 17.15 -29.51 -6.87
C SER A 524 16.24 -29.36 -5.63
N ARG A 525 14.96 -28.98 -5.82
CA ARG A 525 13.95 -28.80 -4.76
C ARG A 525 12.87 -29.87 -4.76
N LEU A 526 12.87 -30.75 -5.77
CA LEU A 526 11.97 -31.90 -5.85
C LEU A 526 12.54 -33.08 -5.03
N ASP A 527 11.69 -34.08 -4.83
CA ASP A 527 12.13 -35.31 -4.22
C ASP A 527 13.26 -35.96 -5.05
N ALA A 528 14.37 -36.26 -4.40
CA ALA A 528 15.57 -36.75 -5.08
C ALA A 528 15.36 -38.12 -5.70
N ASP A 529 14.52 -38.97 -5.12
CA ASP A 529 14.23 -40.31 -5.62
C ASP A 529 13.38 -40.25 -6.89
N ASP A 530 12.39 -39.33 -6.95
CA ASP A 530 11.62 -39.06 -8.16
C ASP A 530 12.51 -38.54 -9.28
N VAL A 531 13.45 -37.66 -8.99
CA VAL A 531 14.38 -37.09 -9.99
C VAL A 531 15.32 -38.18 -10.49
N ARG A 532 15.83 -39.05 -9.61
CA ARG A 532 16.69 -40.18 -9.98
C ARG A 532 15.94 -41.24 -10.78
N ALA A 533 14.70 -41.55 -10.42
CA ALA A 533 13.85 -42.47 -11.18
C ALA A 533 13.64 -41.97 -12.61
N ALA A 534 13.28 -40.68 -12.76
CA ALA A 534 13.14 -40.05 -14.08
C ALA A 534 14.45 -40.05 -14.87
N ALA A 535 15.60 -39.79 -14.23
CA ALA A 535 16.89 -39.80 -14.86
C ALA A 535 17.28 -41.22 -15.36
N LYS A 536 16.91 -42.26 -14.62
CA LYS A 536 17.12 -43.66 -15.02
C LYS A 536 16.30 -43.99 -16.25
N ASP A 537 15.05 -43.63 -16.29
CA ASP A 537 14.13 -43.88 -17.41
C ASP A 537 14.59 -43.13 -18.68
N LEU A 538 15.15 -41.96 -18.54
CA LEU A 538 15.71 -41.15 -19.61
C LEU A 538 17.18 -41.50 -19.99
N GLY A 539 17.81 -42.43 -19.30
CA GLY A 539 19.20 -42.86 -19.55
C GLY A 539 20.26 -41.77 -19.28
N CYS A 540 20.01 -40.80 -18.40
CA CYS A 540 20.88 -39.65 -18.15
C CYS A 540 21.28 -39.46 -16.65
N VAL A 541 21.38 -40.57 -15.93
CA VAL A 541 21.67 -40.59 -14.48
C VAL A 541 22.91 -39.77 -14.11
N GLU A 542 24.02 -39.96 -14.78
CA GLU A 542 25.30 -39.27 -14.49
C GLU A 542 25.16 -37.73 -14.62
N ALA A 543 24.46 -37.29 -15.67
CA ALA A 543 24.21 -35.85 -15.91
C ALA A 543 23.35 -35.25 -14.83
N VAL A 544 22.33 -35.97 -14.39
CA VAL A 544 21.39 -35.50 -13.33
C VAL A 544 22.09 -35.55 -11.97
N GLU A 545 22.87 -36.57 -11.62
CA GLU A 545 23.66 -36.58 -10.39
C GLU A 545 24.68 -35.43 -10.36
N THR A 546 25.30 -35.09 -11.47
CA THR A 546 26.16 -33.92 -11.61
C THR A 546 25.37 -32.64 -11.35
N LEU A 547 24.12 -32.54 -11.81
CA LEU A 547 23.25 -31.39 -11.57
C LEU A 547 22.83 -31.30 -10.10
N LEU A 548 22.43 -32.40 -9.48
CA LEU A 548 22.01 -32.47 -8.08
C LEU A 548 23.17 -32.24 -7.08
N SER A 549 24.37 -32.58 -7.47
CA SER A 549 25.60 -32.37 -6.67
C SER A 549 26.13 -30.94 -6.76
N ARG A 550 25.53 -30.05 -7.59
CA ARG A 550 25.96 -28.66 -7.67
C ARG A 550 25.79 -27.97 -6.33
N ASP A 551 26.76 -27.12 -5.99
CA ASP A 551 26.64 -26.25 -4.83
C ASP A 551 25.38 -25.37 -4.97
N PRO A 552 24.46 -25.34 -3.98
CA PRO A 552 23.32 -24.42 -3.96
C PRO A 552 23.71 -22.97 -4.23
N LEU A 553 24.95 -22.58 -3.93
CA LEU A 553 25.47 -21.24 -4.20
C LEU A 553 25.66 -20.93 -5.70
N ASP A 554 25.74 -21.94 -6.55
CA ASP A 554 25.92 -21.75 -8.00
C ASP A 554 24.56 -21.54 -8.75
N PHE A 555 23.42 -21.71 -8.08
CA PHE A 555 22.12 -21.44 -8.67
C PHE A 555 21.80 -19.94 -8.66
N VAL A 556 22.29 -19.23 -9.66
CA VAL A 556 22.04 -17.80 -9.85
C VAL A 556 21.17 -17.55 -11.09
N PRO A 557 20.38 -16.46 -11.13
CA PRO A 557 19.56 -16.15 -12.29
C PRO A 557 20.45 -15.86 -13.52
N ALA A 558 19.96 -16.20 -14.70
CA ALA A 558 20.69 -16.00 -15.97
C ALA A 558 21.09 -14.53 -16.21
N LYS A 559 20.33 -13.59 -15.67
CA LYS A 559 20.63 -12.16 -15.69
C LYS A 559 20.77 -11.64 -14.26
N ILE A 560 21.97 -11.30 -13.88
CA ILE A 560 22.26 -10.69 -12.58
C ILE A 560 21.78 -9.24 -12.59
N PRO A 561 21.01 -8.80 -11.57
CA PRO A 561 20.54 -7.42 -11.46
C PRO A 561 21.72 -6.44 -11.37
N ALA A 562 21.61 -5.31 -12.07
CA ALA A 562 22.55 -4.21 -11.89
C ALA A 562 22.19 -3.43 -10.61
N VAL A 563 23.21 -3.00 -9.88
CA VAL A 563 23.02 -2.11 -8.73
C VAL A 563 22.68 -0.70 -9.26
N PRO A 564 21.56 -0.11 -8.89
CA PRO A 564 21.22 1.24 -9.33
C PRO A 564 22.13 2.28 -8.67
N LYS A 565 22.32 3.43 -9.32
CA LYS A 565 23.22 4.50 -8.86
C LYS A 565 22.88 5.03 -7.47
N TRP A 566 21.60 5.01 -7.08
CA TRP A 566 21.19 5.46 -5.76
C TRP A 566 21.66 4.52 -4.62
N ALA A 567 21.90 3.24 -4.93
CA ALA A 567 22.39 2.22 -4.01
C ALA A 567 23.92 2.01 -4.11
N ASP A 568 24.65 3.08 -4.46
CA ASP A 568 26.11 3.02 -4.51
C ASP A 568 26.70 2.59 -3.16
N PRO A 569 27.51 1.52 -3.09
CA PRO A 569 28.15 1.06 -1.85
C PRO A 569 28.92 2.16 -1.11
N GLY A 570 29.49 3.10 -1.86
CA GLY A 570 30.21 4.24 -1.28
C GLY A 570 29.34 5.18 -0.47
N LEU A 571 28.02 5.21 -0.68
CA LEU A 571 27.05 6.07 0.00
C LEU A 571 26.34 5.41 1.18
N LEU A 572 26.53 4.12 1.39
CA LEU A 572 25.91 3.33 2.45
C LEU A 572 26.86 3.17 3.67
N PRO A 573 26.33 2.85 4.86
CA PRO A 573 27.17 2.43 5.98
C PRO A 573 28.09 1.27 5.59
N GLN A 574 29.27 1.19 6.24
CA GLN A 574 30.17 0.07 6.00
C GLN A 574 29.56 -1.22 6.61
N VAL A 575 29.61 -2.31 5.86
CA VAL A 575 29.37 -3.63 6.40
C VAL A 575 30.66 -4.14 6.99
N LEU A 576 30.68 -4.46 8.28
CA LEU A 576 31.83 -4.96 8.98
C LEU A 576 31.90 -6.48 8.90
N LEU A 577 33.09 -7.02 8.85
CA LEU A 577 33.32 -8.45 9.02
C LEU A 577 33.10 -8.85 10.49
N ALA A 578 32.86 -10.13 10.75
CA ALA A 578 32.79 -10.67 12.10
C ALA A 578 34.04 -10.27 12.90
N GLY A 579 33.82 -9.71 14.12
CA GLY A 579 34.89 -9.12 14.91
C GLY A 579 35.00 -7.59 14.80
N GLY A 580 34.42 -6.96 13.77
CA GLY A 580 34.26 -5.50 13.66
C GLY A 580 35.53 -4.72 13.33
N GLU A 581 36.65 -5.37 13.06
CA GLU A 581 37.94 -4.72 12.78
C GLU A 581 38.00 -4.14 11.37
N TYR A 582 37.49 -4.89 10.39
CA TYR A 582 37.56 -4.56 8.97
C TYR A 582 36.16 -4.40 8.36
N ALA A 583 36.09 -3.52 7.37
CA ALA A 583 34.89 -3.30 6.57
C ALA A 583 35.03 -3.99 5.19
N LEU A 584 33.90 -4.43 4.62
CA LEU A 584 33.87 -4.90 3.24
C LEU A 584 34.28 -3.76 2.28
N PRO A 585 35.22 -4.04 1.33
CA PRO A 585 35.54 -3.12 0.25
C PRO A 585 34.33 -2.87 -0.67
N ALA A 586 34.41 -1.83 -1.49
CA ALA A 586 33.29 -1.39 -2.35
C ALA A 586 32.81 -2.49 -3.33
N GLU A 587 33.71 -3.24 -3.96
CA GLU A 587 33.35 -4.27 -4.94
C GLU A 587 32.69 -5.51 -4.30
N PRO A 588 33.17 -6.08 -3.21
CA PRO A 588 32.48 -7.08 -2.40
C PRO A 588 31.11 -6.61 -1.91
N THR A 589 31.00 -5.35 -1.49
CA THR A 589 29.70 -4.76 -1.09
C THR A 589 28.75 -4.66 -2.27
N ALA A 590 29.20 -4.30 -3.46
CA ALA A 590 28.39 -4.33 -4.68
C ALA A 590 27.94 -5.75 -5.04
N ALA A 591 28.78 -6.77 -4.79
CA ALA A 591 28.38 -8.17 -4.96
C ALA A 591 27.27 -8.56 -3.98
N LEU A 592 27.36 -8.17 -2.71
CA LEU A 592 26.31 -8.34 -1.70
C LEU A 592 25.00 -7.69 -2.15
N LEU A 593 25.01 -6.45 -2.64
CA LEU A 593 23.83 -5.77 -3.16
C LEU A 593 23.19 -6.52 -4.34
N ARG A 594 24.00 -7.12 -5.24
CA ARG A 594 23.46 -7.96 -6.33
C ARG A 594 22.83 -9.25 -5.79
N MET A 595 23.42 -9.87 -4.76
CA MET A 595 22.85 -11.05 -4.10
C MET A 595 21.50 -10.70 -3.44
N ILE A 596 21.39 -9.55 -2.79
CA ILE A 596 20.13 -9.05 -2.25
C ILE A 596 19.12 -8.78 -3.37
N ALA A 597 19.55 -8.10 -4.43
CA ALA A 597 18.66 -7.72 -5.54
C ALA A 597 18.10 -8.90 -6.34
N MET A 598 18.85 -10.01 -6.43
CA MET A 598 18.37 -11.24 -7.09
C MET A 598 17.53 -12.11 -6.18
N SER A 599 17.55 -11.85 -4.86
CA SER A 599 16.81 -12.63 -3.86
C SER A 599 15.34 -12.27 -3.84
N GLN A 600 14.49 -13.28 -3.66
CA GLN A 600 13.06 -13.08 -3.39
C GLN A 600 12.81 -13.28 -1.91
N LEU A 601 11.85 -12.51 -1.36
CA LEU A 601 11.60 -12.48 0.08
C LEU A 601 11.31 -13.87 0.68
N ASP A 602 10.65 -14.71 -0.07
CA ASP A 602 10.25 -16.08 0.33
C ASP A 602 11.21 -17.18 -0.21
N ALA A 603 12.21 -16.80 -1.00
CA ALA A 603 13.27 -17.65 -1.53
C ALA A 603 14.57 -16.86 -1.65
N PRO A 604 15.15 -16.45 -0.53
CA PRO A 604 16.42 -15.75 -0.54
C PRO A 604 17.51 -16.62 -1.18
N TYR A 605 18.43 -15.99 -1.87
CA TYR A 605 19.62 -16.67 -2.35
C TYR A 605 20.44 -17.21 -1.17
N GLU A 606 20.81 -18.48 -1.20
CA GLU A 606 21.47 -19.17 -0.07
C GLU A 606 22.77 -18.48 0.38
N GLY A 607 23.45 -17.80 -0.55
CA GLY A 607 24.64 -17.03 -0.25
C GLY A 607 24.43 -15.89 0.76
N LEU A 608 23.20 -15.37 0.94
CA LEU A 608 22.93 -14.35 1.96
C LEU A 608 23.13 -14.89 3.38
N ARG A 609 22.76 -16.16 3.62
CA ARG A 609 22.99 -16.82 4.91
C ARG A 609 24.49 -16.98 5.19
N VAL A 610 25.25 -17.43 4.16
CA VAL A 610 26.71 -17.56 4.29
C VAL A 610 27.37 -16.21 4.62
N ILE A 611 26.85 -15.10 4.05
CA ILE A 611 27.36 -13.76 4.35
C ILE A 611 26.96 -13.29 5.74
N ALA A 612 25.72 -13.57 6.17
CA ALA A 612 25.27 -13.25 7.52
C ALA A 612 26.21 -13.84 8.60
N ASP A 613 26.65 -15.09 8.41
CA ASP A 613 27.56 -15.79 9.33
C ASP A 613 28.98 -15.20 9.35
N ARG A 614 29.38 -14.42 8.37
CA ARG A 614 30.71 -13.84 8.18
C ARG A 614 30.83 -12.34 8.45
N CYS A 615 29.70 -11.67 8.66
CA CYS A 615 29.64 -10.24 8.88
C CYS A 615 29.03 -9.91 10.25
N ASP A 616 29.32 -8.71 10.75
CA ASP A 616 28.73 -8.20 11.97
C ASP A 616 27.23 -7.91 11.77
N PRO A 617 26.34 -8.53 12.55
CA PRO A 617 24.89 -8.40 12.36
C PRO A 617 24.37 -6.96 12.50
N ALA A 618 24.93 -6.18 13.45
CA ALA A 618 24.52 -4.80 13.68
C ALA A 618 24.85 -3.89 12.49
N SER A 619 26.05 -4.11 11.88
CA SER A 619 26.45 -3.37 10.68
C SER A 619 25.61 -3.75 9.47
N LEU A 620 25.25 -5.04 9.30
CA LEU A 620 24.32 -5.50 8.26
C LEU A 620 22.93 -4.88 8.44
N SER A 621 22.41 -4.86 9.66
CA SER A 621 21.13 -4.25 9.98
C SER A 621 21.11 -2.74 9.67
N ALA A 622 22.14 -2.00 10.09
CA ALA A 622 22.30 -0.58 9.76
C ALA A 622 22.42 -0.34 8.25
N PHE A 623 23.15 -1.22 7.54
CA PHE A 623 23.31 -1.16 6.09
C PHE A 623 21.98 -1.34 5.35
N VAL A 624 21.18 -2.37 5.67
CA VAL A 624 19.92 -2.61 4.98
C VAL A 624 18.85 -1.59 5.37
N TRP A 625 18.87 -1.07 6.60
CA TRP A 625 18.01 0.04 6.99
C TRP A 625 18.31 1.29 6.17
N SER A 626 19.57 1.64 6.01
CA SER A 626 20.00 2.79 5.21
C SER A 626 19.67 2.61 3.73
N LEU A 627 19.87 1.41 3.19
CA LEU A 627 19.48 1.04 1.83
C LEU A 627 17.97 1.23 1.60
N TYR A 628 17.14 0.75 2.52
CA TYR A 628 15.69 0.93 2.47
C TYR A 628 15.31 2.41 2.53
N ARG A 629 15.92 3.21 3.40
CA ARG A 629 15.65 4.64 3.52
C ARG A 629 16.06 5.43 2.29
N LEU A 630 17.17 5.07 1.65
CA LEU A 630 17.56 5.67 0.36
C LEU A 630 16.58 5.30 -0.75
N TRP A 631 16.09 4.05 -0.79
CA TRP A 631 15.05 3.64 -1.74
C TRP A 631 13.75 4.45 -1.53
N GLU A 632 13.36 4.73 -0.28
CA GLU A 632 12.23 5.63 0.00
C GLU A 632 12.46 7.04 -0.52
N ALA A 633 13.70 7.57 -0.39
CA ALA A 633 14.06 8.89 -0.88
C ALA A 633 14.13 9.00 -2.41
N GLU A 634 14.28 7.87 -3.10
CA GLU A 634 14.19 7.78 -4.58
C GLU A 634 12.76 7.58 -5.09
N ASP A 635 11.77 7.95 -4.28
CA ASP A 635 10.33 7.75 -4.58
C ASP A 635 9.94 6.28 -4.84
N ARG A 636 10.67 5.37 -4.23
CA ARG A 636 10.33 3.93 -4.16
C ARG A 636 10.09 3.29 -5.52
N PRO A 637 11.07 3.31 -6.44
CA PRO A 637 10.90 2.69 -7.74
C PRO A 637 10.51 1.20 -7.58
N SER A 638 9.40 0.81 -8.19
CA SER A 638 8.78 -0.52 -8.01
C SER A 638 9.70 -1.68 -8.41
N LYS A 639 10.57 -1.47 -9.41
CA LYS A 639 11.58 -2.44 -9.84
C LYS A 639 12.64 -2.72 -8.77
N ASP A 640 12.84 -1.79 -7.83
CA ASP A 640 13.89 -1.84 -6.81
C ASP A 640 13.32 -2.19 -5.41
N VAL A 641 12.12 -2.79 -5.34
CA VAL A 641 11.48 -3.24 -4.08
C VAL A 641 12.34 -4.23 -3.28
N TRP A 642 13.35 -4.82 -3.88
CA TRP A 642 14.35 -5.67 -3.23
C TRP A 642 15.07 -4.96 -2.07
N ALA A 643 15.19 -3.62 -2.10
CA ALA A 643 15.75 -2.85 -1.01
C ALA A 643 14.90 -2.95 0.27
N MET A 644 13.58 -3.04 0.15
CA MET A 644 12.69 -3.32 1.27
C MET A 644 12.78 -4.78 1.71
N ASN A 645 12.94 -5.72 0.77
CA ASN A 645 13.10 -7.14 1.09
C ASN A 645 14.38 -7.39 1.90
N ALA A 646 15.44 -6.60 1.67
CA ALA A 646 16.71 -6.70 2.39
C ALA A 646 16.54 -6.63 3.91
N LEU A 647 15.53 -5.86 4.39
CA LEU A 647 15.19 -5.78 5.80
C LEU A 647 14.80 -7.15 6.38
N GLY A 648 14.17 -8.00 5.58
CA GLY A 648 13.79 -9.36 6.01
C GLY A 648 14.99 -10.29 6.18
N TYR A 649 16.08 -10.04 5.45
CA TYR A 649 17.25 -10.92 5.48
C TYR A 649 18.25 -10.56 6.58
N PHE A 650 18.43 -9.27 6.85
CA PHE A 650 19.49 -8.76 7.71
C PHE A 650 18.99 -7.75 8.77
N GLY A 651 17.70 -7.43 8.79
CA GLY A 651 17.14 -6.53 9.81
C GLY A 651 17.08 -7.20 11.18
N ASP A 652 17.31 -6.41 12.21
CA ASP A 652 17.21 -6.80 13.61
C ASP A 652 15.92 -6.29 14.28
N ASP A 653 15.80 -6.48 15.58
CA ASP A 653 14.65 -6.02 16.38
C ASP A 653 14.46 -4.50 16.32
N THR A 654 15.55 -3.74 16.20
CA THR A 654 15.49 -2.27 16.04
C THR A 654 14.82 -1.91 14.71
N VAL A 655 15.18 -2.61 13.63
CA VAL A 655 14.54 -2.44 12.32
C VAL A 655 13.07 -2.86 12.38
N ALA A 656 12.72 -3.93 13.08
CA ALA A 656 11.33 -4.35 13.27
C ALA A 656 10.49 -3.26 13.98
N ASP A 657 11.01 -2.68 15.05
CA ASP A 657 10.37 -1.59 15.81
C ASP A 657 10.14 -0.34 14.96
N ARG A 658 11.07 -0.03 14.05
CA ARG A 658 10.97 1.13 13.13
C ARG A 658 10.05 0.87 11.94
N LEU A 659 9.98 -0.37 11.46
CA LEU A 659 9.18 -0.76 10.29
C LEU A 659 7.70 -0.92 10.64
N ALA A 660 7.37 -1.56 11.76
CA ALA A 660 6.00 -1.92 12.13
C ALA A 660 5.01 -0.73 12.19
N PRO A 661 5.35 0.44 12.77
CA PRO A 661 4.48 1.62 12.73
C PRO A 661 4.17 2.10 11.31
N ARG A 662 5.14 2.02 10.40
CA ARG A 662 5.01 2.39 8.98
C ARG A 662 4.07 1.43 8.25
N VAL A 663 4.25 0.12 8.47
CA VAL A 663 3.36 -0.92 7.91
C VAL A 663 1.91 -0.66 8.31
N ARG A 664 1.67 -0.26 9.56
CA ARG A 664 0.34 0.08 10.07
C ARG A 664 -0.26 1.33 9.42
N ALA A 665 0.57 2.33 9.11
CA ALA A 665 0.14 3.61 8.53
C ALA A 665 -0.16 3.53 7.02
N TRP A 666 0.61 2.75 6.24
CA TRP A 666 0.53 2.72 4.79
C TRP A 666 -0.86 2.47 4.17
N PRO A 667 -1.77 1.65 4.74
CA PRO A 667 -3.10 1.49 4.16
C PRO A 667 -3.90 2.81 4.13
N SER A 668 -3.75 3.67 5.14
CA SER A 668 -4.39 4.99 5.18
C SER A 668 -3.75 6.00 4.23
N GLU A 669 -2.55 5.72 3.74
CA GLU A 669 -1.81 6.50 2.74
C GLU A 669 -2.04 5.99 1.30
N GLY A 670 -2.97 5.05 1.09
CA GLY A 670 -3.21 4.43 -0.21
C GLY A 670 -2.17 3.39 -0.63
N ALA A 671 -1.23 3.02 0.25
CA ALA A 671 -0.13 2.11 -0.03
C ALA A 671 -0.35 0.68 0.51
N ALA A 672 -1.57 0.14 0.36
CA ALA A 672 -1.94 -1.19 0.85
C ALA A 672 -1.03 -2.34 0.33
N PRO A 673 -0.57 -2.38 -0.93
CA PRO A 673 0.39 -3.41 -1.37
C PRO A 673 1.72 -3.36 -0.61
N ARG A 674 2.20 -2.15 -0.27
CA ARG A 674 3.42 -1.97 0.52
C ARG A 674 3.24 -2.45 1.95
N ALA A 675 2.07 -2.20 2.55
CA ALA A 675 1.74 -2.68 3.89
C ALA A 675 1.79 -4.22 3.96
N LYS A 676 1.21 -4.91 2.98
CA LYS A 676 1.29 -6.37 2.87
C LYS A 676 2.74 -6.85 2.73
N ARG A 677 3.53 -6.19 1.88
CA ARG A 677 4.96 -6.51 1.73
C ARG A 677 5.72 -6.30 3.04
N GLY A 678 5.43 -5.24 3.79
CA GLY A 678 6.02 -4.98 5.10
C GLY A 678 5.69 -6.06 6.14
N ALA A 679 4.46 -6.57 6.14
CA ALA A 679 4.08 -7.71 6.95
C ALA A 679 4.87 -8.97 6.57
N ASP A 680 5.09 -9.21 5.28
CA ASP A 680 5.92 -10.31 4.80
C ASP A 680 7.39 -10.16 5.20
N VAL A 681 7.93 -8.93 5.18
CA VAL A 681 9.30 -8.63 5.65
C VAL A 681 9.43 -8.98 7.13
N LEU A 682 8.48 -8.57 7.97
CA LEU A 682 8.48 -8.93 9.40
C LEU A 682 8.42 -10.45 9.61
N ALA A 683 7.64 -11.17 8.78
CA ALA A 683 7.58 -12.63 8.81
C ALA A 683 8.94 -13.28 8.48
N VAL A 684 9.66 -12.75 7.48
CA VAL A 684 10.97 -13.28 7.04
C VAL A 684 12.08 -12.94 8.03
N MET A 685 12.03 -11.78 8.70
CA MET A 685 12.96 -11.47 9.81
C MET A 685 12.92 -12.54 10.89
N ASN A 686 11.73 -13.07 11.18
CA ASN A 686 11.51 -14.24 12.03
C ASN A 686 12.08 -14.13 13.45
N THR A 687 12.37 -12.92 13.96
CA THR A 687 12.70 -12.66 15.35
C THR A 687 11.41 -12.60 16.19
N GLU A 688 11.47 -12.89 17.46
CA GLU A 688 10.29 -12.81 18.35
C GLU A 688 9.67 -11.41 18.33
N ARG A 689 10.48 -10.38 18.30
CA ARG A 689 10.05 -8.97 18.22
C ARG A 689 9.31 -8.67 16.91
N ALA A 690 9.88 -9.09 15.78
CA ALA A 690 9.26 -8.90 14.46
C ALA A 690 7.92 -9.66 14.36
N LEU A 691 7.89 -10.91 14.85
CA LEU A 691 6.67 -11.72 14.90
C LEU A 691 5.63 -11.18 15.89
N GLY A 692 6.06 -10.60 17.01
CA GLY A 692 5.18 -9.87 17.92
C GLY A 692 4.49 -8.67 17.24
N HIS A 693 5.23 -7.90 16.45
CA HIS A 693 4.64 -6.83 15.63
C HIS A 693 3.69 -7.37 14.56
N LEU A 694 4.04 -8.46 13.90
CA LEU A 694 3.18 -9.12 12.91
C LEU A 694 1.88 -9.61 13.54
N SER A 695 1.95 -10.22 14.73
CA SER A 695 0.81 -10.66 15.52
C SER A 695 -0.09 -9.47 15.93
N ALA A 696 0.51 -8.34 16.35
CA ALA A 696 -0.23 -7.12 16.61
C ALA A 696 -0.93 -6.54 15.36
N LEU A 697 -0.33 -6.67 14.17
CA LEU A 697 -0.97 -6.30 12.90
C LEU A 697 -2.13 -7.24 12.56
N ALA A 698 -1.98 -8.54 12.77
CA ALA A 698 -3.01 -9.54 12.52
C ALA A 698 -4.26 -9.31 13.40
N ARG A 699 -4.07 -8.85 14.65
CA ARG A 699 -5.18 -8.58 15.58
C ARG A 699 -5.77 -7.17 15.42
N ASN A 700 -4.92 -6.14 15.35
CA ASN A 700 -5.30 -4.77 15.65
C ASN A 700 -5.19 -3.78 14.48
N ALA A 701 -4.75 -4.20 13.27
CA ALA A 701 -4.69 -3.29 12.13
C ALA A 701 -6.10 -2.82 11.72
N LYS A 702 -6.27 -1.52 11.48
CA LYS A 702 -7.56 -0.96 11.02
C LYS A 702 -7.98 -1.51 9.65
N SER A 703 -7.02 -1.80 8.77
CA SER A 703 -7.25 -2.38 7.45
C SER A 703 -7.53 -3.87 7.54
N GLY A 704 -8.75 -4.31 7.22
CA GLY A 704 -9.12 -5.72 7.15
C GLY A 704 -8.22 -6.56 6.23
N PRO A 705 -7.92 -6.11 4.99
CA PRO A 705 -6.99 -6.83 4.11
C PRO A 705 -5.56 -6.96 4.65
N LEU A 706 -5.08 -6.02 5.47
CA LEU A 706 -3.78 -6.15 6.13
C LEU A 706 -3.84 -7.15 7.30
N ARG A 707 -4.93 -7.13 8.09
CA ARG A 707 -5.14 -8.10 9.17
C ARG A 707 -5.10 -9.53 8.64
N SER A 708 -5.93 -9.84 7.65
CA SER A 708 -5.97 -11.18 7.04
C SER A 708 -4.63 -11.60 6.44
N HIS A 709 -3.91 -10.68 5.81
CA HIS A 709 -2.59 -10.97 5.24
C HIS A 709 -1.55 -11.27 6.32
N ALA A 710 -1.55 -10.50 7.42
CA ALA A 710 -0.65 -10.71 8.55
C ALA A 710 -0.94 -12.03 9.29
N ALA A 711 -2.22 -12.38 9.48
CA ALA A 711 -2.62 -13.67 10.04
C ALA A 711 -2.11 -14.84 9.17
N ALA A 712 -2.38 -14.82 7.86
CA ALA A 712 -1.88 -15.83 6.94
C ALA A 712 -0.33 -15.89 6.89
N ALA A 713 0.36 -14.78 7.16
CA ALA A 713 1.82 -14.78 7.28
C ALA A 713 2.30 -15.49 8.55
N LEU A 714 1.61 -15.29 9.68
CA LEU A 714 1.89 -16.02 10.93
C LEU A 714 1.65 -17.53 10.80
N ASP A 715 0.54 -17.94 10.16
CA ASP A 715 0.25 -19.34 9.91
C ASP A 715 1.38 -20.01 9.13
N ARG A 716 1.93 -19.33 8.12
CA ARG A 716 3.09 -19.83 7.37
C ARG A 716 4.34 -19.95 8.24
N VAL A 717 4.62 -18.93 9.07
CA VAL A 717 5.77 -18.97 10.00
C VAL A 717 5.62 -20.12 10.99
N ALA A 718 4.41 -20.35 11.51
CA ALA A 718 4.13 -21.47 12.39
C ALA A 718 4.41 -22.80 11.67
N ALA A 719 3.88 -22.99 10.47
CA ALA A 719 4.12 -24.19 9.67
C ALA A 719 5.62 -24.39 9.34
N ASP A 720 6.35 -23.33 8.97
CA ASP A 720 7.79 -23.40 8.69
C ASP A 720 8.63 -23.76 9.94
N ARG A 721 8.14 -23.42 11.14
CA ARG A 721 8.73 -23.81 12.43
C ARG A 721 8.25 -25.18 12.95
N GLY A 722 7.37 -25.86 12.23
CA GLY A 722 6.74 -27.11 12.68
C GLY A 722 5.80 -26.91 13.88
N LEU A 723 5.21 -25.73 14.03
CA LEU A 723 4.31 -25.36 15.10
C LEU A 723 2.87 -25.22 14.58
N LEU A 724 1.91 -25.47 15.47
CA LEU A 724 0.54 -25.01 15.24
C LEU A 724 0.46 -23.48 15.41
N PRO A 725 -0.47 -22.78 14.76
CA PRO A 725 -0.64 -21.33 14.91
C PRO A 725 -0.79 -20.90 16.38
N GLU A 726 -1.54 -21.67 17.18
CA GLU A 726 -1.77 -21.39 18.58
C GLU A 726 -0.50 -21.58 19.44
N GLN A 727 0.41 -22.48 19.04
CA GLN A 727 1.69 -22.66 19.73
C GLN A 727 2.63 -21.48 19.45
N LEU A 728 2.56 -20.94 18.24
CA LEU A 728 3.29 -19.72 17.91
C LEU A 728 2.74 -18.52 18.72
N ASP A 729 1.42 -18.42 18.89
CA ASP A 729 0.79 -17.37 19.70
C ASP A 729 1.21 -17.43 21.17
N ASP A 730 1.43 -18.64 21.72
CA ASP A 730 1.95 -18.80 23.09
C ASP A 730 3.38 -18.26 23.21
N LEU A 731 4.23 -18.54 22.22
CA LEU A 731 5.60 -18.02 22.16
C LEU A 731 5.68 -16.50 22.00
N LEU A 732 4.68 -15.90 21.35
CA LEU A 732 4.63 -14.46 21.08
C LEU A 732 3.83 -13.69 22.14
N ALA A 733 3.45 -14.31 23.24
CA ALA A 733 2.78 -13.62 24.34
C ALA A 733 3.72 -12.53 24.90
N PRO A 734 3.22 -11.30 25.16
CA PRO A 734 4.06 -10.22 25.66
C PRO A 734 4.36 -10.41 27.15
N ASP A 735 5.58 -10.18 27.58
CA ASP A 735 6.00 -10.22 28.99
C ASP A 735 5.61 -8.94 29.76
N LEU A 736 5.46 -7.80 29.06
CA LEU A 736 5.09 -6.48 29.58
C LEU A 736 6.04 -5.94 30.67
N GLY A 737 7.30 -6.40 30.70
CA GLY A 737 8.27 -6.05 31.73
C GLY A 737 8.04 -6.76 33.07
N LEU A 738 7.21 -7.81 33.10
CA LEU A 738 6.93 -8.60 34.30
C LEU A 738 8.02 -9.62 34.62
N ASP A 739 9.02 -9.74 33.74
CA ASP A 739 10.19 -10.61 33.89
C ASP A 739 11.31 -10.00 34.75
N GLY A 740 10.96 -9.10 35.67
CA GLY A 740 11.90 -8.45 36.55
C GLY A 740 12.43 -7.11 36.06
N ASP A 741 11.87 -6.59 34.98
CA ASP A 741 12.20 -5.24 34.49
C ASP A 741 11.90 -4.19 35.55
N GLN A 742 12.79 -3.22 35.66
CA GLN A 742 12.70 -2.10 36.61
C GLN A 742 12.59 -0.78 35.85
N VAL A 743 11.78 0.10 36.38
CA VAL A 743 11.68 1.47 35.92
C VAL A 743 12.50 2.35 36.84
N GLU A 744 13.62 2.85 36.34
CA GLU A 744 14.48 3.78 37.09
C GLU A 744 13.88 5.18 37.11
N TYR A 745 13.71 5.74 38.32
CA TYR A 745 13.20 7.08 38.50
C TYR A 745 13.76 7.72 39.79
N ARG A 746 14.49 8.84 39.70
CA ARG A 746 15.13 9.53 40.84
C ARG A 746 16.03 8.63 41.68
N ASN A 747 16.86 7.80 41.03
CA ASN A 747 17.70 6.79 41.67
C ASN A 747 16.93 5.74 42.51
N VAL A 748 15.67 5.53 42.22
CA VAL A 748 14.84 4.47 42.79
C VAL A 748 14.40 3.53 41.67
N SER A 749 14.64 2.25 41.87
CA SER A 749 14.23 1.19 40.95
C SER A 749 12.82 0.70 41.33
N TYR A 750 11.88 0.83 40.44
CA TYR A 750 10.50 0.38 40.61
C TYR A 750 10.26 -0.91 39.79
N ALA A 751 9.85 -1.97 40.46
CA ALA A 751 9.50 -3.20 39.76
C ALA A 751 8.11 -3.10 39.10
N VAL A 752 7.96 -3.63 37.88
CA VAL A 752 6.66 -3.72 37.19
C VAL A 752 5.86 -4.90 37.72
N ASP A 753 4.61 -4.67 38.09
CA ASP A 753 3.71 -5.70 38.61
C ASP A 753 2.31 -5.61 37.99
N LEU A 754 1.54 -6.71 38.05
CA LEU A 754 0.18 -6.80 37.53
C LEU A 754 -0.81 -6.96 38.72
N VAL A 755 -1.82 -6.07 38.74
CA VAL A 755 -2.89 -6.12 39.78
C VAL A 755 -4.22 -6.46 39.14
N ASP A 756 -5.03 -7.25 39.85
CA ASP A 756 -6.37 -7.67 39.43
C ASP A 756 -6.40 -8.25 38.01
N THR A 757 -5.31 -8.88 37.60
CA THR A 757 -5.09 -9.51 36.29
C THR A 757 -5.26 -8.56 35.08
N ARG A 758 -5.37 -7.24 35.30
CA ARG A 758 -5.78 -6.28 34.24
C ARG A 758 -4.99 -4.99 34.16
N GLU A 759 -4.28 -4.60 35.24
CA GLU A 759 -3.62 -3.32 35.31
C GLU A 759 -2.14 -3.43 35.74
N LEU A 760 -1.24 -2.85 34.92
CA LEU A 760 0.14 -2.68 35.32
C LEU A 760 0.29 -1.58 36.37
N VAL A 761 1.03 -1.87 37.43
CA VAL A 761 1.44 -0.96 38.49
C VAL A 761 2.94 -1.04 38.71
N LEU A 762 3.49 -0.04 39.40
CA LEU A 762 4.85 -0.07 39.90
C LEU A 762 4.86 -0.51 41.37
N ARG A 763 5.90 -1.22 41.78
CA ARG A 763 6.24 -1.44 43.18
C ARG A 763 7.53 -0.74 43.53
N ASP A 764 7.51 0.05 44.57
CA ASP A 764 8.72 0.63 45.12
C ASP A 764 9.53 -0.44 45.92
N PRO A 765 10.78 -0.11 46.30
CA PRO A 765 11.61 -1.04 47.12
C PRO A 765 11.00 -1.45 48.45
N SER A 766 10.01 -0.73 48.99
CA SER A 766 9.24 -1.12 50.16
C SER A 766 8.08 -2.07 49.87
N GLY A 767 7.79 -2.33 48.59
CA GLY A 767 6.66 -3.15 48.13
C GLY A 767 5.35 -2.36 47.97
N ALA A 768 5.36 -1.05 48.20
CA ALA A 768 4.18 -0.23 48.00
C ALA A 768 3.83 -0.08 46.52
N ARG A 769 2.52 -0.08 46.23
CA ARG A 769 1.99 -0.01 44.85
C ARG A 769 1.79 1.45 44.42
N LEU A 770 2.28 1.79 43.22
CA LEU A 770 2.05 3.09 42.59
C LEU A 770 1.46 2.88 41.20
N SER A 771 0.38 3.57 40.86
CA SER A 771 -0.18 3.58 39.54
C SER A 771 0.52 4.58 38.59
N ALA A 772 1.24 5.58 39.15
CA ALA A 772 1.95 6.60 38.40
C ALA A 772 3.25 6.99 39.12
N LEU A 773 4.26 7.35 38.36
CA LEU A 773 5.47 7.98 38.89
C LEU A 773 5.16 9.37 39.41
N PRO A 774 5.92 9.90 40.41
CA PRO A 774 5.78 11.26 40.89
C PRO A 774 5.96 12.32 39.79
N LYS A 775 5.52 13.57 40.08
CA LYS A 775 5.60 14.65 39.08
C LYS A 775 7.07 14.93 38.70
N ALA A 776 7.35 14.91 37.39
CA ALA A 776 8.69 15.16 36.84
C ALA A 776 9.17 16.59 37.05
N ALA A 777 10.43 16.74 37.42
CA ALA A 777 11.10 18.03 37.66
C ALA A 777 12.04 18.45 36.51
N ASN A 778 12.53 17.50 35.72
CA ASN A 778 13.45 17.71 34.59
C ASN A 778 13.04 16.89 33.37
N ASP A 779 13.78 17.04 32.27
CA ASP A 779 13.39 16.39 30.99
C ASP A 779 13.64 14.87 30.99
N GLU A 780 14.64 14.39 31.72
CA GLU A 780 14.89 12.95 31.89
C GLU A 780 13.74 12.30 32.68
N GLU A 781 13.32 12.94 33.77
CA GLU A 781 12.16 12.47 34.52
C GLU A 781 10.86 12.49 33.70
N LYS A 782 10.66 13.52 32.85
CA LYS A 782 9.53 13.59 31.92
C LYS A 782 9.56 12.43 30.95
N ALA A 783 10.75 12.06 30.45
CA ALA A 783 10.93 10.94 29.55
C ALA A 783 10.54 9.61 30.23
N ALA A 784 10.99 9.37 31.47
CA ALA A 784 10.64 8.17 32.25
C ALA A 784 9.13 8.10 32.54
N VAL A 785 8.50 9.20 32.96
CA VAL A 785 7.05 9.29 33.17
C VAL A 785 6.28 9.02 31.87
N SER A 786 6.74 9.56 30.75
CA SER A 786 6.13 9.34 29.43
C SER A 786 6.27 7.89 28.97
N ALA A 787 7.44 7.27 29.18
CA ALA A 787 7.68 5.87 28.86
C ALA A 787 6.76 4.94 29.67
N TRP A 788 6.67 5.13 30.99
CA TRP A 788 5.77 4.38 31.84
C TRP A 788 4.30 4.51 31.42
N ASN A 789 3.81 5.73 31.22
CA ASN A 789 2.44 5.97 30.79
C ASN A 789 2.16 5.36 29.41
N SER A 790 3.15 5.33 28.53
CA SER A 790 3.05 4.68 27.22
C SER A 790 2.97 3.17 27.34
N LEU A 791 3.82 2.54 28.16
CA LEU A 791 3.80 1.11 28.46
C LEU A 791 2.44 0.70 29.04
N ARG A 792 1.97 1.35 30.09
CA ARG A 792 0.70 1.08 30.74
C ARG A 792 -0.51 1.17 29.80
N ARG A 793 -0.51 2.22 28.94
CA ARG A 793 -1.58 2.39 27.93
C ARG A 793 -1.54 1.30 26.85
N LYS A 794 -0.33 0.88 26.42
CA LYS A 794 -0.17 -0.20 25.44
C LYS A 794 -0.48 -1.57 26.03
N ALA A 795 -0.13 -1.80 27.31
CA ALA A 795 -0.33 -3.06 28.00
C ALA A 795 -1.81 -3.44 28.15
N LYS A 796 -2.68 -2.47 28.43
CA LYS A 796 -4.10 -2.71 28.67
C LYS A 796 -4.79 -3.52 27.56
N PRO A 797 -4.73 -3.17 26.27
CA PRO A 797 -5.28 -4.01 25.21
C PRO A 797 -4.53 -5.34 25.04
N MET A 798 -3.22 -5.40 25.30
CA MET A 798 -2.45 -6.63 25.18
C MET A 798 -2.84 -7.64 26.27
N ILE A 799 -3.06 -7.19 27.48
CA ILE A 799 -3.60 -8.00 28.58
C ILE A 799 -4.97 -8.54 28.21
N ALA A 800 -5.88 -7.67 27.75
CA ALA A 800 -7.21 -8.08 27.33
C ALA A 800 -7.19 -9.11 26.20
N ASP A 801 -6.29 -8.96 25.24
CA ASP A 801 -6.09 -9.92 24.14
C ASP A 801 -5.62 -11.29 24.65
N GLN A 802 -4.70 -11.35 25.62
CA GLN A 802 -4.23 -12.61 26.19
C GLN A 802 -5.31 -13.30 27.04
N ILE A 803 -6.09 -12.53 27.78
CA ILE A 803 -7.25 -13.03 28.52
C ILE A 803 -8.28 -13.64 27.55
N ALA A 804 -8.65 -12.93 26.50
CA ALA A 804 -9.58 -13.41 25.48
C ALA A 804 -9.06 -14.68 24.77
N ARG A 805 -7.75 -14.77 24.53
CA ARG A 805 -7.11 -15.95 23.93
C ARG A 805 -7.21 -17.18 24.85
N LEU A 806 -6.97 -17.02 26.15
CA LEU A 806 -7.14 -18.11 27.11
C LEU A 806 -8.62 -18.50 27.26
N GLU A 807 -9.54 -17.54 27.27
CA GLU A 807 -10.97 -17.83 27.27
C GLU A 807 -11.39 -18.62 26.02
N GLU A 808 -10.92 -18.22 24.83
CA GLU A 808 -11.18 -18.98 23.60
C GLU A 808 -10.56 -20.37 23.64
N ALA A 809 -9.35 -20.52 24.18
CA ALA A 809 -8.72 -21.82 24.36
C ALA A 809 -9.55 -22.74 25.25
N MET A 810 -10.23 -22.19 26.28
CA MET A 810 -11.20 -22.95 27.10
C MET A 810 -12.43 -23.35 26.28
N VAL A 811 -12.98 -22.45 25.50
CA VAL A 811 -14.18 -22.69 24.66
C VAL A 811 -13.94 -23.77 23.62
N VAL A 812 -12.79 -23.74 22.94
CA VAL A 812 -12.43 -24.76 21.93
C VAL A 812 -11.73 -25.99 22.53
N GLN A 813 -11.65 -26.07 23.86
CA GLN A 813 -11.02 -27.18 24.60
C GLN A 813 -9.60 -27.50 24.10
N ARG A 814 -8.83 -26.45 23.83
CA ARG A 814 -7.44 -26.55 23.39
C ARG A 814 -6.59 -27.29 24.39
N ARG A 815 -5.72 -28.20 23.91
CA ARG A 815 -4.81 -29.00 24.73
C ARG A 815 -3.36 -28.55 24.53
N TRP A 816 -2.61 -28.54 25.63
CA TRP A 816 -1.17 -28.38 25.65
C TRP A 816 -0.51 -29.69 26.11
N SER A 817 0.66 -30.01 25.60
CA SER A 817 1.49 -31.01 26.24
C SER A 817 1.89 -30.51 27.64
N GLY A 818 2.12 -31.39 28.59
CA GLY A 818 2.58 -30.99 29.92
C GLY A 818 3.85 -30.14 29.89
N GLY A 819 4.78 -30.43 28.96
CA GLY A 819 5.98 -29.63 28.74
C GLY A 819 5.70 -28.23 28.20
N ASP A 820 4.83 -28.11 27.20
CA ASP A 820 4.44 -26.78 26.65
C ASP A 820 3.67 -25.95 27.68
N PHE A 821 2.77 -26.59 28.46
CA PHE A 821 2.05 -25.91 29.53
C PHE A 821 3.00 -25.32 30.56
N ARG A 822 3.97 -26.10 31.03
CA ARG A 822 4.95 -25.67 32.02
C ARG A 822 5.86 -24.57 31.47
N SER A 823 6.41 -24.74 30.27
CA SER A 823 7.41 -23.83 29.71
C SER A 823 6.80 -22.54 29.10
N ARG A 824 5.63 -22.62 28.44
CA ARG A 824 5.06 -21.52 27.70
C ARG A 824 3.92 -20.80 28.41
N ILE A 825 3.23 -21.48 29.35
CA ILE A 825 2.11 -20.90 30.09
C ILE A 825 2.54 -20.56 31.50
N VAL A 826 2.94 -21.54 32.28
CA VAL A 826 3.23 -21.36 33.71
C VAL A 826 4.48 -20.52 33.95
N ALA A 827 5.57 -20.79 33.22
CA ALA A 827 6.82 -20.06 33.33
C ALA A 827 6.75 -18.66 32.70
N HIS A 828 5.77 -18.38 31.86
CA HIS A 828 5.68 -17.09 31.21
C HIS A 828 5.27 -15.98 32.19
N PRO A 829 5.94 -14.81 32.22
CA PRO A 829 5.73 -13.76 33.23
C PRO A 829 4.27 -13.26 33.31
N LEU A 830 3.59 -13.10 32.19
CA LEU A 830 2.20 -12.66 32.11
C LEU A 830 1.22 -13.86 32.23
N LEU A 831 1.40 -14.88 31.36
CA LEU A 831 0.46 -15.99 31.29
C LEU A 831 0.44 -16.83 32.58
N GLY A 832 1.59 -16.98 33.24
CA GLY A 832 1.69 -17.68 34.54
C GLY A 832 0.89 -16.98 35.64
N ARG A 833 0.74 -15.64 35.59
CA ARG A 833 -0.14 -14.92 36.54
C ARG A 833 -1.62 -15.23 36.29
N PHE A 834 -2.01 -15.37 35.01
CA PHE A 834 -3.37 -15.79 34.66
C PHE A 834 -3.60 -17.26 35.02
N ALA A 835 -2.62 -18.12 34.73
CA ALA A 835 -2.70 -19.55 35.01
C ALA A 835 -2.98 -19.85 36.49
N ARG A 836 -2.38 -19.08 37.40
CA ARG A 836 -2.59 -19.22 38.86
C ARG A 836 -4.01 -18.81 39.31
N GLY A 837 -4.76 -18.06 38.50
CA GLY A 837 -6.14 -17.67 38.78
C GLY A 837 -7.20 -18.57 38.18
N LEU A 838 -6.80 -19.56 37.39
CA LEU A 838 -7.68 -20.46 36.64
C LEU A 838 -7.56 -21.91 37.08
N LEU A 839 -8.64 -22.67 36.84
CA LEU A 839 -8.64 -24.11 36.99
C LEU A 839 -8.28 -24.79 35.67
N TRP A 840 -7.50 -25.84 35.79
CA TRP A 840 -6.99 -26.64 34.68
C TRP A 840 -7.47 -28.08 34.80
N ALA A 841 -7.58 -28.79 33.72
CA ALA A 841 -7.76 -30.23 33.70
C ALA A 841 -6.48 -30.87 33.17
N LEU A 842 -5.85 -31.68 34.00
CA LEU A 842 -4.65 -32.45 33.72
C LEU A 842 -5.09 -33.89 33.52
N ASP A 843 -5.03 -34.36 32.28
CA ASP A 843 -5.64 -35.61 31.87
C ASP A 843 -7.12 -35.69 32.36
N ASP A 844 -7.45 -36.51 33.38
CA ASP A 844 -8.82 -36.68 33.89
C ASP A 844 -9.06 -35.98 35.25
N ARG A 845 -8.14 -35.15 35.75
CA ARG A 845 -8.24 -34.49 37.06
C ARG A 845 -8.22 -32.98 36.93
N THR A 846 -9.06 -32.30 37.68
CA THR A 846 -8.97 -30.84 37.82
C THR A 846 -7.84 -30.45 38.78
N ALA A 847 -7.15 -29.35 38.47
CA ALA A 847 -6.01 -28.84 39.20
C ALA A 847 -6.02 -27.31 39.21
N ALA A 848 -5.37 -26.73 40.21
CA ALA A 848 -4.95 -25.32 40.18
C ALA A 848 -3.42 -25.23 40.06
N VAL A 849 -2.92 -24.03 39.78
CA VAL A 849 -1.48 -23.75 39.77
C VAL A 849 -1.17 -22.93 41.03
N ASP A 850 -0.20 -23.37 41.82
CA ASP A 850 0.23 -22.67 43.03
C ASP A 850 1.15 -21.46 42.74
N ALA A 851 1.69 -20.85 43.80
CA ALA A 851 2.57 -19.70 43.67
C ALA A 851 3.94 -20.04 43.02
N LEU A 852 4.36 -21.33 43.16
CA LEU A 852 5.62 -21.81 42.59
C LEU A 852 5.47 -22.28 41.14
N GLY A 853 4.22 -22.41 40.68
CA GLY A 853 3.91 -22.90 39.34
C GLY A 853 3.63 -24.38 39.27
N ASP A 854 3.46 -25.04 40.41
CA ASP A 854 3.20 -26.47 40.48
C ASP A 854 1.68 -26.77 40.51
N PRO A 855 1.22 -27.82 39.82
CA PRO A 855 -0.16 -28.25 39.88
C PRO A 855 -0.52 -28.81 41.29
N VAL A 856 -1.66 -28.34 41.82
CA VAL A 856 -2.15 -28.73 43.12
C VAL A 856 -3.59 -29.22 43.08
N ASP A 857 -3.98 -30.06 43.99
CA ASP A 857 -5.35 -30.50 44.24
C ASP A 857 -6.15 -29.45 45.06
N PRO A 858 -7.45 -29.65 45.33
CA PRO A 858 -8.26 -28.70 46.11
C PRO A 858 -7.75 -28.48 47.54
N ASP A 859 -7.06 -29.43 48.14
CA ASP A 859 -6.52 -29.36 49.48
C ASP A 859 -5.10 -28.78 49.52
N GLY A 860 -4.55 -28.44 48.33
CA GLY A 860 -3.19 -27.87 48.15
C GLY A 860 -2.07 -28.93 48.07
N GLY A 861 -2.43 -30.20 47.94
CA GLY A 861 -1.50 -31.29 47.71
C GLY A 861 -0.92 -31.25 46.28
N LEU A 862 0.41 -31.50 46.14
CA LEU A 862 1.04 -31.54 44.81
C LEU A 862 0.52 -32.74 44.00
N ILE A 863 0.16 -32.47 42.74
CA ILE A 863 -0.20 -33.50 41.75
C ILE A 863 0.85 -33.53 40.65
N GLY A 864 1.11 -34.74 40.12
CA GLY A 864 2.07 -34.86 39.02
C GLY A 864 1.63 -34.13 37.78
N ASP A 865 2.62 -33.79 36.94
CA ASP A 865 2.37 -33.19 35.63
C ASP A 865 1.50 -34.11 34.78
N GLY A 866 0.48 -33.54 34.14
CA GLY A 866 -0.35 -34.28 33.20
C GLY A 866 0.37 -34.45 31.84
N THR A 867 0.02 -35.50 31.12
CA THR A 867 0.45 -35.69 29.73
C THR A 867 -0.15 -34.60 28.86
N TRP A 868 -1.43 -34.30 29.07
CA TRP A 868 -2.20 -33.25 28.39
C TRP A 868 -2.87 -32.34 29.42
N VAL A 869 -2.82 -31.07 29.13
CA VAL A 869 -3.40 -30.01 29.97
C VAL A 869 -4.36 -29.18 29.14
N ARG A 870 -5.53 -28.89 29.68
CA ARG A 870 -6.49 -27.92 29.07
C ARG A 870 -7.10 -27.05 30.16
N LEU A 871 -7.70 -25.94 29.79
CA LEU A 871 -8.51 -25.15 30.71
C LEU A 871 -9.79 -25.92 31.05
N ALA A 872 -10.07 -26.01 32.33
CA ALA A 872 -11.27 -26.69 32.84
C ALA A 872 -12.54 -25.87 32.47
N HIS A 873 -13.63 -26.57 32.12
CA HIS A 873 -14.90 -25.93 31.75
C HIS A 873 -16.05 -26.57 32.54
N PRO A 874 -16.93 -25.78 33.18
CA PRO A 874 -17.97 -26.33 34.08
C PRO A 874 -19.01 -27.23 33.40
N ALA A 875 -19.07 -27.27 32.06
CA ALA A 875 -19.93 -28.20 31.34
C ALA A 875 -19.41 -29.65 31.34
N VAL A 876 -18.13 -29.86 31.61
CA VAL A 876 -17.48 -31.19 31.56
C VAL A 876 -16.60 -31.48 32.76
N ASP A 877 -16.25 -30.50 33.59
CA ASP A 877 -15.40 -30.66 34.77
C ASP A 877 -16.13 -30.24 36.04
N ASP A 878 -15.89 -30.98 37.15
CA ASP A 878 -16.51 -30.68 38.44
C ASP A 878 -15.70 -29.62 39.21
N PHE A 879 -16.34 -28.48 39.46
CA PHE A 879 -15.76 -27.36 40.21
C PHE A 879 -16.16 -27.38 41.71
N THR A 880 -17.03 -28.32 42.14
CA THR A 880 -17.52 -28.38 43.52
C THR A 880 -16.39 -28.49 44.55
N PRO A 881 -15.35 -29.34 44.32
CA PRO A 881 -14.24 -29.44 45.27
C PRO A 881 -13.42 -28.15 45.41
N TRP A 882 -13.52 -27.25 44.45
CA TRP A 882 -12.71 -26.01 44.37
C TRP A 882 -13.38 -24.79 45.02
N ALA A 883 -14.55 -24.91 45.61
CA ALA A 883 -15.32 -23.77 46.14
C ALA A 883 -14.53 -22.94 47.16
N THR A 884 -13.80 -23.59 48.09
CA THR A 884 -12.97 -22.91 49.10
C THR A 884 -11.77 -22.20 48.46
N TRP A 885 -11.09 -22.88 47.54
CA TRP A 885 -9.96 -22.33 46.84
C TRP A 885 -10.36 -21.07 45.99
N LEU A 886 -11.47 -21.14 45.29
CA LEU A 886 -12.03 -20.04 44.51
C LEU A 886 -12.42 -18.83 45.36
N ALA A 887 -13.03 -19.09 46.56
CA ALA A 887 -13.43 -18.03 47.50
C ALA A 887 -12.22 -17.27 48.11
N GLN A 888 -11.06 -17.91 48.18
CA GLN A 888 -9.82 -17.29 48.69
C GLN A 888 -9.05 -16.49 47.64
N ARG A 889 -9.37 -16.63 46.38
CA ARG A 889 -8.70 -15.97 45.26
C ARG A 889 -9.48 -14.76 44.83
N GLY A 890 -8.78 -13.77 44.31
CA GLY A 890 -9.37 -12.54 43.70
C GLY A 890 -10.13 -12.83 42.41
N GLU A 891 -10.44 -11.77 41.68
CA GLU A 891 -11.12 -11.89 40.41
C GLU A 891 -10.34 -12.77 39.42
N GLN A 892 -11.03 -13.69 38.77
CA GLN A 892 -10.48 -14.48 37.67
C GLN A 892 -10.21 -13.59 36.44
N PRO A 893 -9.23 -13.94 35.60
CA PRO A 893 -8.97 -13.19 34.36
C PRO A 893 -10.23 -13.07 33.46
N PHE A 894 -11.02 -14.14 33.43
CA PHE A 894 -12.35 -14.21 32.80
C PHE A 894 -13.26 -15.10 33.63
N ILE A 895 -14.56 -15.05 33.35
CA ILE A 895 -15.55 -15.85 34.09
C ILE A 895 -15.38 -17.33 33.70
N GLN A 896 -14.77 -18.12 34.58
CA GLN A 896 -14.62 -19.55 34.42
C GLN A 896 -15.54 -20.30 35.42
N ALA A 897 -15.34 -20.14 36.74
CA ALA A 897 -16.07 -20.87 37.75
C ALA A 897 -17.57 -20.52 37.83
N GLY A 898 -17.92 -19.26 37.59
CA GLY A 898 -19.30 -18.78 37.51
C GLY A 898 -19.91 -18.84 36.12
N ARG A 899 -19.32 -19.61 35.20
CA ARG A 899 -19.77 -19.68 33.82
C ARG A 899 -21.05 -20.51 33.71
N GLU A 900 -22.10 -19.87 33.20
CA GLU A 900 -23.41 -20.50 33.01
C GLU A 900 -23.33 -21.56 31.93
N VAL A 901 -23.90 -22.73 32.15
CA VAL A 901 -23.88 -23.90 31.27
C VAL A 901 -25.27 -24.16 30.69
N PHE A 902 -25.34 -24.28 29.38
CA PHE A 902 -26.58 -24.51 28.63
C PHE A 902 -26.56 -25.89 27.98
N THR A 903 -27.22 -26.85 28.57
CA THR A 903 -27.19 -28.25 28.11
C THR A 903 -28.47 -28.71 27.40
N GLY A 904 -29.56 -27.98 27.54
CA GLY A 904 -30.88 -28.38 27.05
C GLY A 904 -31.51 -27.45 26.03
N GLU A 905 -30.79 -26.43 25.57
CA GLU A 905 -31.33 -25.46 24.64
C GLU A 905 -30.90 -25.77 23.19
N ASP A 906 -31.81 -25.52 22.26
CA ASP A 906 -31.59 -25.71 20.82
C ASP A 906 -31.42 -24.33 20.14
N PRO A 907 -30.41 -24.11 19.33
CA PRO A 907 -30.21 -22.84 18.62
C PRO A 907 -31.30 -22.55 17.58
N SER A 908 -32.15 -23.54 17.23
CA SER A 908 -33.28 -23.35 16.32
C SER A 908 -34.29 -22.29 16.79
N VAL A 909 -34.29 -21.94 18.08
CA VAL A 909 -35.14 -20.85 18.66
C VAL A 909 -34.77 -19.48 18.09
N TYR A 910 -33.58 -19.33 17.50
CA TYR A 910 -33.12 -18.12 16.82
C TYR A 910 -33.43 -18.11 15.32
N TRP A 911 -33.88 -19.23 14.75
CA TRP A 911 -34.29 -19.30 13.36
C TRP A 911 -35.54 -18.43 13.10
N GLN A 912 -35.57 -17.73 12.02
CA GLN A 912 -36.58 -16.73 11.63
C GLN A 912 -36.71 -15.56 12.62
N ARG A 913 -35.78 -15.40 13.52
CA ARG A 913 -35.76 -14.27 14.45
C ARG A 913 -35.19 -13.03 13.82
N THR A 914 -35.89 -11.91 13.98
CA THR A 914 -35.42 -10.59 13.56
C THR A 914 -34.67 -9.91 14.70
N VAL A 915 -33.48 -9.42 14.44
CA VAL A 915 -32.57 -8.80 15.41
C VAL A 915 -31.96 -7.54 14.85
N ALA A 916 -31.70 -6.55 15.72
CA ALA A 916 -30.99 -5.35 15.31
C ALA A 916 -29.57 -5.71 14.81
N ALA A 917 -29.15 -5.11 13.70
CA ALA A 917 -27.84 -5.35 13.11
C ALA A 917 -26.69 -5.13 14.11
N ALA A 918 -26.82 -4.12 15.00
CA ALA A 918 -25.84 -3.83 16.05
C ALA A 918 -25.58 -5.03 17.01
N LYS A 919 -26.56 -5.89 17.27
CA LYS A 919 -26.39 -7.10 18.07
C LYS A 919 -25.56 -8.15 17.33
N LEU A 920 -25.75 -8.30 16.02
CA LEU A 920 -24.92 -9.18 15.19
C LEU A 920 -23.44 -8.71 15.16
N PHE A 921 -23.21 -7.41 15.09
CA PHE A 921 -21.86 -6.87 15.25
C PHE A 921 -21.29 -7.11 16.67
N GLY A 922 -22.16 -7.25 17.66
CA GLY A 922 -21.80 -7.67 19.02
C GLY A 922 -21.26 -9.11 19.09
N LEU A 923 -21.74 -10.03 18.24
CA LEU A 923 -21.24 -11.41 18.14
C LEU A 923 -19.77 -11.45 17.72
N VAL A 924 -19.31 -10.51 16.88
CA VAL A 924 -17.90 -10.46 16.45
C VAL A 924 -16.95 -10.32 17.64
N ARG A 925 -17.35 -9.63 18.69
CA ARG A 925 -16.58 -9.53 19.94
C ARG A 925 -16.52 -10.82 20.75
N ARG A 926 -17.30 -11.82 20.35
CA ARG A 926 -17.42 -13.14 20.96
C ARG A 926 -16.91 -14.26 20.06
N GLY A 927 -15.98 -13.94 19.15
CA GLY A 927 -15.31 -14.92 18.27
C GLY A 927 -16.03 -15.21 16.95
N TRP A 928 -17.18 -14.56 16.65
CA TRP A 928 -17.82 -14.69 15.36
C TRP A 928 -17.10 -13.84 14.31
N GLN A 929 -17.13 -14.26 13.07
CA GLN A 929 -16.47 -13.61 11.94
C GLN A 929 -17.47 -13.40 10.80
N TRP A 930 -17.35 -12.25 10.13
CA TRP A 930 -18.11 -12.02 8.92
C TRP A 930 -17.53 -12.82 7.75
N ALA A 931 -18.36 -13.49 7.00
CA ALA A 931 -17.98 -14.02 5.70
C ALA A 931 -17.52 -12.90 4.76
N PRO A 932 -16.68 -13.19 3.75
CA PRO A 932 -16.31 -12.23 2.73
C PRO A 932 -17.57 -11.59 2.12
N SER A 933 -17.53 -10.27 1.89
CA SER A 933 -18.67 -9.55 1.29
C SER A 933 -18.92 -10.06 -0.14
N GLY A 934 -20.16 -10.32 -0.45
CA GLY A 934 -20.63 -10.67 -1.78
C GLY A 934 -20.74 -9.47 -2.73
N HIS A 935 -21.54 -9.59 -3.76
CA HIS A 935 -21.82 -8.53 -4.71
C HIS A 935 -22.38 -7.28 -4.00
N ARG A 936 -21.93 -6.08 -4.37
CA ARG A 936 -22.26 -4.79 -3.76
C ARG A 936 -21.79 -4.58 -2.31
N ALA A 937 -20.72 -5.30 -1.87
CA ALA A 937 -20.18 -5.19 -0.51
C ALA A 937 -21.19 -5.51 0.62
N VAL A 938 -22.22 -6.35 0.33
CA VAL A 938 -23.18 -6.82 1.33
C VAL A 938 -22.69 -8.15 1.92
N ARG A 939 -22.87 -8.31 3.24
CA ARG A 939 -22.55 -9.52 4.00
C ARG A 939 -23.84 -10.17 4.44
N HIS A 940 -24.03 -11.44 4.07
CA HIS A 940 -25.20 -12.23 4.43
C HIS A 940 -24.92 -13.33 5.45
N GLN A 941 -23.66 -13.51 5.87
CA GLN A 941 -23.31 -14.63 6.71
C GLN A 941 -22.25 -14.24 7.76
N LEU A 942 -22.47 -14.73 9.00
CA LEU A 942 -21.49 -14.79 10.06
C LEU A 942 -21.18 -16.24 10.36
N PHE A 943 -19.93 -16.55 10.72
CA PHE A 943 -19.55 -17.88 11.16
C PHE A 943 -18.65 -17.82 12.41
N ARG A 944 -18.71 -18.86 13.21
CA ARG A 944 -17.82 -19.08 14.35
C ARG A 944 -17.13 -20.42 14.21
N PRO A 945 -15.80 -20.48 14.13
CA PRO A 945 -15.05 -21.72 14.17
C PRO A 945 -15.04 -22.29 15.60
N PHE A 946 -15.08 -23.60 15.73
CA PHE A 946 -14.91 -24.33 16.99
C PHE A 946 -13.74 -25.32 16.83
N GLY A 947 -12.53 -24.78 16.73
CA GLY A 947 -11.30 -25.59 16.57
C GLY A 947 -11.32 -26.48 15.33
N PRO A 948 -10.70 -27.65 15.38
CA PRO A 948 -10.63 -28.56 14.24
C PRO A 948 -11.97 -29.27 13.95
N GLU A 949 -12.99 -29.14 14.78
CA GLU A 949 -14.26 -29.84 14.66
C GLU A 949 -15.21 -29.21 13.62
N GLY A 950 -14.98 -27.95 13.27
CA GLY A 950 -15.79 -27.29 12.25
C GLY A 950 -16.20 -25.87 12.64
N ARG A 951 -17.30 -25.41 12.03
CA ARG A 951 -17.84 -24.06 12.26
C ARG A 951 -19.35 -24.04 12.30
N VAL A 952 -19.91 -23.06 12.97
CA VAL A 952 -21.33 -22.70 12.91
C VAL A 952 -21.48 -21.45 12.06
N ALA A 953 -22.42 -21.43 11.15
CA ALA A 953 -22.75 -20.27 10.33
C ALA A 953 -24.18 -19.80 10.54
N LEU A 954 -24.37 -18.47 10.59
CA LEU A 954 -25.67 -17.79 10.59
C LEU A 954 -25.83 -17.06 9.27
N THR A 955 -26.87 -17.38 8.54
CA THR A 955 -27.27 -16.64 7.33
C THR A 955 -28.35 -15.61 7.71
N ILE A 956 -28.22 -14.40 7.21
CA ILE A 956 -29.08 -13.26 7.53
C ILE A 956 -29.62 -12.58 6.27
N ASP A 957 -30.83 -12.03 6.35
CA ASP A 957 -31.50 -11.27 5.30
C ASP A 957 -32.05 -9.95 5.88
N PRO A 958 -31.94 -8.81 5.19
CA PRO A 958 -31.41 -8.54 3.84
C PRO A 958 -29.87 -8.46 3.74
N GLY A 959 -29.14 -8.72 4.82
CA GLY A 959 -27.71 -8.56 4.89
C GLY A 959 -27.27 -7.15 5.32
N THR A 960 -25.99 -7.03 5.70
CA THR A 960 -25.40 -5.78 6.17
C THR A 960 -24.32 -5.25 5.23
N SER A 961 -24.20 -3.93 5.11
CA SER A 961 -23.09 -3.33 4.36
C SER A 961 -21.75 -3.52 5.07
N ALA A 962 -20.70 -3.81 4.29
CA ALA A 962 -19.35 -3.95 4.82
C ALA A 962 -18.75 -2.62 5.34
N VAL A 963 -19.34 -1.48 5.01
CA VAL A 963 -18.80 -0.14 5.27
C VAL A 963 -19.76 0.79 6.04
N ALA A 964 -21.01 0.39 6.28
CA ALA A 964 -21.97 1.22 6.96
C ALA A 964 -21.85 1.17 8.50
N ASP A 965 -22.40 2.19 9.17
CA ASP A 965 -22.52 2.20 10.63
C ASP A 965 -23.51 1.10 11.07
N PRO A 966 -23.12 0.21 11.97
CA PRO A 966 -24.02 -0.85 12.49
C PRO A 966 -25.37 -0.35 13.04
N LYS A 967 -25.44 0.89 13.51
CA LYS A 967 -26.67 1.50 14.04
C LYS A 967 -27.61 2.01 12.96
N ALA A 968 -27.08 2.26 11.75
CA ALA A 968 -27.86 2.73 10.60
C ALA A 968 -28.35 1.57 9.72
N GLU A 969 -27.88 0.34 9.96
CA GLU A 969 -28.29 -0.85 9.22
C GLU A 969 -29.71 -1.30 9.60
N PRO A 970 -30.49 -1.87 8.67
CA PRO A 970 -31.81 -2.41 8.96
C PRO A 970 -31.72 -3.60 9.92
N GLU A 971 -32.85 -3.93 10.53
CA GLU A 971 -32.98 -5.19 11.26
C GLU A 971 -32.76 -6.38 10.33
N GLN A 972 -32.19 -7.45 10.87
CA GLN A 972 -31.78 -8.64 10.12
C GLN A 972 -32.57 -9.84 10.62
N THR A 973 -33.08 -10.65 9.70
CA THR A 973 -33.72 -11.92 10.04
C THR A 973 -32.71 -13.05 9.86
N ILE A 974 -32.57 -13.89 10.88
CA ILE A 974 -31.73 -15.09 10.82
C ILE A 974 -32.47 -16.14 10.00
N THR A 975 -32.07 -16.36 8.76
CA THR A 975 -32.76 -17.26 7.83
C THR A 975 -32.28 -18.69 7.91
N GLU A 976 -31.05 -18.92 8.40
CA GLU A 976 -30.45 -20.24 8.47
C GLU A 976 -29.38 -20.32 9.57
N ILE A 977 -29.29 -21.47 10.22
CA ILE A 977 -28.21 -21.83 11.15
C ILE A 977 -27.66 -23.18 10.70
N THR A 978 -26.41 -23.21 10.22
CA THR A 978 -25.75 -24.42 9.73
C THR A 978 -24.56 -24.80 10.58
N PHE A 979 -24.35 -26.11 10.69
CA PHE A 979 -23.19 -26.70 11.35
C PHE A 979 -22.36 -27.42 10.30
N GLU A 980 -21.13 -27.01 10.10
CA GLU A 980 -20.24 -27.57 9.10
C GLU A 980 -19.03 -28.20 9.76
N SER A 981 -18.72 -29.46 9.45
CA SER A 981 -17.49 -30.11 9.87
C SER A 981 -16.26 -29.47 9.19
N ALA A 982 -15.06 -29.78 9.63
CA ALA A 982 -13.83 -29.37 8.98
C ALA A 982 -13.73 -29.83 7.50
N ALA A 983 -14.40 -30.92 7.15
CA ALA A 983 -14.50 -31.42 5.79
C ALA A 983 -15.59 -30.70 4.96
N GLY A 984 -16.35 -29.76 5.54
CA GLY A 984 -17.45 -29.05 4.89
C GLY A 984 -18.76 -29.81 4.81
N GLU A 985 -18.88 -30.93 5.55
CA GLU A 985 -20.11 -31.69 5.64
C GLU A 985 -21.06 -31.05 6.64
N LEU A 986 -22.36 -31.03 6.32
CA LEU A 986 -23.40 -30.52 7.22
C LEU A 986 -23.64 -31.53 8.36
N GLY A 987 -23.53 -31.03 9.58
CA GLY A 987 -23.82 -31.79 10.80
C GLY A 987 -25.08 -31.32 11.51
N VAL A 988 -25.43 -31.96 12.62
CA VAL A 988 -26.52 -31.55 13.48
C VAL A 988 -26.01 -31.06 14.84
N PHE A 989 -26.77 -30.14 15.48
CA PHE A 989 -26.36 -29.52 16.74
C PHE A 989 -26.06 -30.52 17.84
N SER A 990 -26.82 -31.64 17.92
CA SER A 990 -26.64 -32.69 18.93
C SER A 990 -25.26 -33.35 18.87
N ASP A 991 -24.63 -33.38 17.72
CA ASP A 991 -23.36 -34.07 17.51
C ASP A 991 -22.16 -33.22 17.95
N LEU A 992 -22.38 -31.93 18.19
CA LEU A 992 -21.33 -31.07 18.71
C LEU A 992 -20.98 -31.40 20.16
N PRO A 993 -19.71 -31.24 20.58
CA PRO A 993 -19.28 -31.38 21.95
C PRO A 993 -20.10 -30.53 22.93
N VAL A 994 -20.30 -31.03 24.16
CA VAL A 994 -21.11 -30.33 25.17
C VAL A 994 -20.66 -28.89 25.41
N VAL A 995 -19.35 -28.67 25.51
CA VAL A 995 -18.79 -27.33 25.68
C VAL A 995 -19.15 -26.43 24.49
N THR A 996 -18.97 -26.91 23.25
CA THR A 996 -19.29 -26.17 22.03
C THR A 996 -20.77 -25.81 21.99
N ARG A 997 -21.67 -26.71 22.32
CA ARG A 997 -23.12 -26.46 22.40
C ARG A 997 -23.46 -25.39 23.43
N SER A 998 -22.93 -25.50 24.63
CA SER A 998 -23.15 -24.52 25.70
C SER A 998 -22.66 -23.12 25.31
N GLU A 999 -21.48 -23.05 24.75
CA GLU A 999 -20.87 -21.75 24.35
C GLU A 999 -21.52 -21.13 23.12
N LEU A 1000 -22.04 -21.95 22.21
CA LEU A 1000 -22.84 -21.44 21.10
C LEU A 1000 -24.12 -20.76 21.63
N ILE A 1001 -24.89 -21.44 22.46
CA ILE A 1001 -26.11 -20.87 23.07
C ILE A 1001 -25.78 -19.62 23.87
N ARG A 1002 -24.73 -19.64 24.68
CA ARG A 1002 -24.25 -18.46 25.40
C ARG A 1002 -23.94 -17.26 24.49
N SER A 1003 -23.34 -17.52 23.33
CA SER A 1003 -23.06 -16.44 22.39
C SER A 1003 -24.34 -15.91 21.74
N LEU A 1004 -25.29 -16.77 21.38
CA LEU A 1004 -26.56 -16.40 20.74
C LEU A 1004 -27.52 -15.67 21.69
N ARG A 1005 -27.45 -15.92 22.99
CA ARG A 1005 -28.27 -15.21 23.98
C ARG A 1005 -28.02 -13.69 24.01
N CYS A 1006 -26.91 -13.18 23.48
CA CYS A 1006 -26.76 -11.75 23.34
C CYS A 1006 -27.66 -11.15 22.24
N LEU A 1007 -28.33 -11.97 21.45
CA LEU A 1007 -29.35 -11.56 20.49
C LEU A 1007 -30.72 -11.34 21.15
N ASP A 1008 -30.91 -11.88 22.36
CA ASP A 1008 -32.10 -11.59 23.19
C ASP A 1008 -32.07 -10.12 23.64
#